data_3a77d8480740310768978164a7812ba5
#
_entry.id   3a77d8480740310768978164a7812ba5
#
_cell.length_a   1.000
_cell.length_b   1.000
_cell.length_c   1.000
_cell.angle_alpha   90.00
_cell.angle_beta   90.00
_cell.angle_gamma   90.00
#
_symmetry.space_group_name_H-M   'P 1'
#
loop_
_entity.id
_entity.type
_entity.pdbx_description
1 polymer ?
#
loop_
_entity_poly.entity_id
_entity_poly.type
_entity_poly.pdbx_seq_one_letter_code
_entity_poly.pdbx_strand_id
1 'polypeptide(L)'
;MVRRPIRPIGLRGLRVDYPRRGRSNWRRWVPSWRQVLSGILLGSGALAGLFAMVYASVDIPDENAEARRQGTVYYWADGSRMVSVGAVDRQNVTLTGIPDSVKHAVIAAENETFYSDSGVSAKGIARAAVSMVKGGETQGGSTITQQYVKNTYLSQEQSATRKFKEFFISLKLSNQQSKEEILQGYLNTSWFGRGAYGIQAAAHAYYGIPAKDLDPSQAALLASLLKGAELYDPAGGKGNHERAVGRWEWILDRQVEIGTMTKAERAAYQKFPEPRPAAKSTSLGGQTGYLVDIANKYIKKRSGLTDKDLFRGGYRVHTTFDKAKVQQLERAVRDVRKRDLDPKKRSEDKYVEVGAASVRSDGSVAAVYGGADAVTHFANNADTAGVPVGSAFKPFVLAAALQHGDGITLDSGYDNEGRLIKGVPYMAVPALPGAGPGQVMVTTPTPLREALVNSSHATFTQLGKDIGLKKVKELAVSAGLHEESLARLDKSFPLGTSTPSAVRMADAYTAFSNDGMRADPWSVTRMTRDGEAVEGFGKPELRRAMDALVANDVNNTLGMLAWKRLGRDGKLAASDGPMAADDLSAGATGEDDRMKSAWFIGHTKGLTTAVTMFRSKPGTPQLLGMQGVGGPDSGRGNVFPPRIWSAYVTGM
;
A
#
# COMPACT_ATOMS: atom_id res chain seq x y z
N MET A 1 5.92 -98.42 -10.23
CA MET A 1 6.11 -97.07 -9.69
C MET A 1 4.82 -96.29 -9.85
N VAL A 2 4.04 -96.17 -8.79
CA VAL A 2 2.74 -95.47 -8.80
C VAL A 2 2.99 -94.01 -8.39
N ARG A 3 2.70 -93.10 -9.31
CA ARG A 3 2.75 -91.62 -9.07
C ARG A 3 1.52 -91.26 -8.20
N ARG A 4 1.76 -90.76 -6.96
CA ARG A 4 0.73 -90.16 -6.11
C ARG A 4 0.36 -88.76 -6.69
N PRO A 5 -0.96 -88.46 -6.82
CA PRO A 5 -1.41 -87.15 -7.30
C PRO A 5 -1.14 -86.07 -6.22
N ILE A 6 -0.58 -84.95 -6.63
CA ILE A 6 -0.45 -83.73 -5.82
C ILE A 6 -1.85 -83.19 -5.61
N ARG A 7 -2.33 -83.18 -4.35
CA ARG A 7 -3.60 -82.51 -3.98
C ARG A 7 -3.41 -81.00 -4.12
N PRO A 8 -4.35 -80.31 -4.78
CA PRO A 8 -4.31 -78.84 -4.82
C PRO A 8 -4.55 -78.28 -3.40
N ILE A 9 -3.71 -77.32 -2.97
CA ILE A 9 -3.89 -76.55 -1.75
C ILE A 9 -5.14 -75.67 -1.96
N GLY A 10 -6.29 -76.16 -1.50
CA GLY A 10 -7.53 -75.38 -1.51
C GLY A 10 -7.39 -74.17 -0.58
N LEU A 11 -7.52 -72.99 -1.14
CA LEU A 11 -7.77 -71.76 -0.42
C LEU A 11 -9.08 -71.92 0.41
N ARG A 12 -8.99 -72.55 1.59
CA ARG A 12 -10.09 -72.51 2.57
C ARG A 12 -10.23 -71.06 3.00
N GLY A 13 -11.34 -70.42 2.61
CA GLY A 13 -11.66 -69.06 2.84
C GLY A 13 -11.35 -68.59 4.26
N LEU A 14 -10.68 -67.46 4.36
CA LEU A 14 -10.48 -66.66 5.56
C LEU A 14 -11.88 -66.27 6.11
N ARG A 15 -12.50 -67.17 6.90
CA ARG A 15 -13.70 -66.83 7.64
C ARG A 15 -13.32 -65.99 8.84
N VAL A 16 -13.65 -64.70 8.77
CA VAL A 16 -13.50 -63.79 9.90
C VAL A 16 -14.52 -64.20 10.97
N ASP A 17 -14.03 -64.75 12.10
CA ASP A 17 -14.88 -65.11 13.25
C ASP A 17 -15.32 -63.86 14.02
N TYR A 18 -16.29 -63.14 13.46
CA TYR A 18 -16.87 -61.93 14.03
C TYR A 18 -18.38 -61.88 13.73
N PRO A 19 -19.25 -61.70 14.74
CA PRO A 19 -19.00 -61.72 16.20
C PRO A 19 -18.46 -63.06 16.68
N ARG A 20 -17.54 -63.05 17.63
CA ARG A 20 -16.77 -64.23 18.09
C ARG A 20 -17.67 -65.32 18.61
N ARG A 21 -17.62 -66.52 18.02
CA ARG A 21 -18.38 -67.70 18.46
C ARG A 21 -17.82 -68.24 19.80
N GLY A 22 -18.72 -68.67 20.70
CA GLY A 22 -18.32 -69.17 22.01
C GLY A 22 -18.12 -68.11 23.09
N ARG A 23 -18.40 -66.85 22.86
CA ARG A 23 -18.44 -65.77 23.84
C ARG A 23 -19.87 -65.25 24.04
N SER A 24 -20.25 -64.94 25.30
CA SER A 24 -21.55 -64.41 25.68
C SER A 24 -21.54 -62.88 25.82
N ASN A 25 -22.72 -62.25 25.71
CA ASN A 25 -22.96 -60.82 25.93
C ASN A 25 -22.08 -59.90 25.06
N TRP A 26 -21.74 -58.68 25.53
CA TRP A 26 -20.99 -57.70 24.79
C TRP A 26 -19.58 -58.19 24.38
N ARG A 27 -18.98 -59.16 25.11
CA ARG A 27 -17.64 -59.73 24.85
C ARG A 27 -17.54 -60.42 23.46
N ARG A 28 -18.66 -60.85 22.84
CA ARG A 28 -18.67 -61.39 21.48
C ARG A 28 -18.35 -60.37 20.41
N TRP A 29 -18.58 -59.11 20.73
CA TRP A 29 -18.33 -57.98 19.82
C TRP A 29 -16.91 -57.38 19.98
N VAL A 30 -16.13 -57.81 20.94
CA VAL A 30 -14.75 -57.38 21.11
C VAL A 30 -13.86 -58.20 20.17
N PRO A 31 -13.15 -57.58 19.19
CA PRO A 31 -12.25 -58.31 18.30
C PRO A 31 -11.14 -59.03 19.06
N SER A 32 -10.68 -60.18 18.56
CA SER A 32 -9.50 -60.85 19.14
C SER A 32 -8.22 -60.06 18.86
N TRP A 33 -7.21 -60.24 19.66
CA TRP A 33 -5.89 -59.57 19.45
C TRP A 33 -5.35 -59.87 18.04
N ARG A 34 -5.61 -61.05 17.46
CA ARG A 34 -5.22 -61.41 16.10
C ARG A 34 -5.99 -60.61 15.06
N GLN A 35 -7.30 -60.38 15.24
CA GLN A 35 -8.13 -59.57 14.36
C GLN A 35 -7.70 -58.08 14.44
N VAL A 36 -7.40 -57.59 15.64
CA VAL A 36 -6.89 -56.24 15.85
C VAL A 36 -5.52 -56.09 15.13
N LEU A 37 -4.61 -57.04 15.36
CA LEU A 37 -3.29 -57.04 14.71
C LEU A 37 -3.42 -57.13 13.18
N SER A 38 -4.27 -58.03 12.64
CA SER A 38 -4.52 -58.12 11.20
C SER A 38 -5.14 -56.84 10.65
N GLY A 39 -6.07 -56.21 11.36
CA GLY A 39 -6.65 -54.92 10.99
C GLY A 39 -5.61 -53.79 10.96
N ILE A 40 -4.73 -53.76 11.98
CA ILE A 40 -3.61 -52.79 12.00
C ILE A 40 -2.67 -53.03 10.81
N LEU A 41 -2.29 -54.28 10.56
CA LEU A 41 -1.38 -54.62 9.44
C LEU A 41 -1.97 -54.28 8.08
N LEU A 42 -3.27 -54.64 7.85
CA LEU A 42 -3.99 -54.30 6.61
C LEU A 42 -4.16 -52.77 6.48
N GLY A 43 -4.55 -52.09 7.54
CA GLY A 43 -4.69 -50.63 7.56
C GLY A 43 -3.33 -49.93 7.31
N SER A 44 -2.27 -50.39 7.95
CA SER A 44 -0.90 -49.87 7.72
C SER A 44 -0.42 -50.14 6.30
N GLY A 45 -0.72 -51.35 5.75
CA GLY A 45 -0.40 -51.69 4.36
C GLY A 45 -1.14 -50.81 3.35
N ALA A 46 -2.43 -50.59 3.59
CA ALA A 46 -3.26 -49.71 2.75
C ALA A 46 -2.77 -48.24 2.80
N LEU A 47 -2.43 -47.74 4.00
CA LEU A 47 -1.85 -46.40 4.19
C LEU A 47 -0.49 -46.28 3.50
N ALA A 48 0.38 -47.28 3.63
CA ALA A 48 1.67 -47.31 2.94
C ALA A 48 1.52 -47.37 1.41
N GLY A 49 0.57 -48.13 0.90
CA GLY A 49 0.23 -48.20 -0.53
C GLY A 49 -0.30 -46.87 -1.06
N LEU A 50 -1.20 -46.21 -0.32
CA LEU A 50 -1.73 -44.88 -0.66
C LEU A 50 -0.60 -43.85 -0.64
N PHE A 51 0.24 -43.86 0.38
CA PHE A 51 1.40 -42.98 0.48
C PHE A 51 2.36 -43.17 -0.71
N ALA A 52 2.69 -44.41 -1.05
CA ALA A 52 3.55 -44.72 -2.19
C ALA A 52 2.94 -44.26 -3.54
N MET A 53 1.62 -44.43 -3.72
CA MET A 53 0.91 -43.98 -4.90
C MET A 53 0.96 -42.46 -5.03
N VAL A 54 0.67 -41.72 -3.96
CA VAL A 54 0.74 -40.27 -3.94
C VAL A 54 2.18 -39.79 -4.13
N TYR A 55 3.13 -40.42 -3.45
CA TYR A 55 4.56 -40.10 -3.63
C TYR A 55 5.00 -40.27 -5.09
N ALA A 56 4.55 -41.30 -5.78
CA ALA A 56 4.84 -41.53 -7.19
C ALA A 56 4.20 -40.49 -8.11
N SER A 57 2.97 -40.07 -7.80
CA SER A 57 2.16 -39.15 -8.63
C SER A 57 2.54 -37.67 -8.51
N VAL A 58 3.29 -37.27 -7.47
CA VAL A 58 3.72 -35.88 -7.30
C VAL A 58 5.07 -35.69 -7.99
N ASP A 59 5.11 -34.92 -9.08
CA ASP A 59 6.36 -34.54 -9.76
C ASP A 59 7.00 -33.30 -9.13
N ILE A 60 8.35 -33.24 -9.17
CA ILE A 60 9.09 -32.03 -8.84
C ILE A 60 9.04 -31.13 -10.07
N PRO A 61 8.44 -29.93 -9.98
CA PRO A 61 8.44 -29.00 -11.11
C PRO A 61 9.88 -28.58 -11.49
N ASP A 62 10.08 -28.15 -12.74
CA ASP A 62 11.38 -27.65 -13.21
C ASP A 62 11.82 -26.40 -12.41
N GLU A 63 12.99 -26.47 -11.75
CA GLU A 63 13.59 -25.34 -11.03
C GLU A 63 13.75 -24.09 -11.89
N ASN A 64 13.97 -24.25 -13.19
CA ASN A 64 14.21 -23.14 -14.10
C ASN A 64 12.95 -22.34 -14.45
N ALA A 65 11.75 -22.84 -14.20
CA ALA A 65 10.51 -22.14 -14.53
C ALA A 65 10.33 -20.85 -13.68
N GLU A 66 10.75 -20.84 -12.41
CA GLU A 66 10.72 -19.62 -11.58
C GLU A 66 12.01 -18.78 -11.65
N ALA A 67 13.15 -19.42 -11.92
CA ALA A 67 14.42 -18.71 -12.10
C ALA A 67 14.42 -17.81 -13.36
N ARG A 68 13.57 -18.10 -14.35
CA ARG A 68 13.39 -17.29 -15.57
C ARG A 68 12.39 -16.14 -15.40
N ARG A 69 11.73 -15.99 -14.27
CA ARG A 69 10.78 -14.91 -14.07
C ARG A 69 11.49 -13.58 -14.06
N GLN A 70 11.20 -12.79 -15.09
CA GLN A 70 11.62 -11.40 -15.18
C GLN A 70 10.93 -10.61 -14.06
N GLY A 71 11.58 -9.57 -13.54
CA GLY A 71 10.95 -8.65 -12.58
C GLY A 71 9.59 -8.14 -13.07
N THR A 72 8.78 -7.59 -12.16
CA THR A 72 7.52 -6.92 -12.53
C THR A 72 7.84 -5.70 -13.40
N VAL A 73 7.27 -5.65 -14.59
CA VAL A 73 7.46 -4.57 -15.55
C VAL A 73 6.24 -3.67 -15.56
N TYR A 74 6.47 -2.39 -15.29
CA TYR A 74 5.43 -1.35 -15.37
C TYR A 74 5.54 -0.63 -16.70
N TYR A 75 4.38 -0.31 -17.27
CA TYR A 75 4.24 0.37 -18.56
C TYR A 75 3.45 1.65 -18.37
N TRP A 76 3.84 2.70 -19.10
CA TRP A 76 3.08 3.93 -19.22
C TRP A 76 1.73 3.69 -19.93
N ALA A 77 0.86 4.69 -19.91
CA ALA A 77 -0.44 4.62 -20.58
C ALA A 77 -0.32 4.41 -22.11
N ASP A 78 0.78 4.87 -22.73
CA ASP A 78 1.09 4.67 -24.14
C ASP A 78 1.64 3.27 -24.47
N GLY A 79 1.81 2.41 -23.45
CA GLY A 79 2.38 1.07 -23.59
C GLY A 79 3.91 1.02 -23.62
N SER A 80 4.60 2.16 -23.56
CA SER A 80 6.06 2.17 -23.42
C SER A 80 6.49 1.69 -22.04
N ARG A 81 7.66 1.07 -21.95
CA ARG A 81 8.19 0.57 -20.66
C ARG A 81 8.54 1.72 -19.74
N MET A 82 8.02 1.68 -18.51
CA MET A 82 8.33 2.65 -17.45
C MET A 82 9.55 2.19 -16.65
N VAL A 83 9.44 1.03 -16.01
CA VAL A 83 10.47 0.47 -15.14
C VAL A 83 10.27 -1.03 -14.97
N SER A 84 11.35 -1.75 -14.64
CA SER A 84 11.30 -3.12 -14.14
C SER A 84 11.70 -3.12 -12.67
N VAL A 85 10.88 -3.74 -11.83
CA VAL A 85 11.09 -3.86 -10.37
C VAL A 85 11.11 -5.35 -10.03
N GLY A 86 12.08 -5.77 -9.24
CA GLY A 86 12.21 -7.14 -8.80
C GLY A 86 13.52 -7.79 -9.23
N ALA A 87 13.71 -9.06 -8.92
CA ALA A 87 14.95 -9.79 -8.98
C ALA A 87 15.53 -9.90 -10.40
N VAL A 88 16.22 -8.85 -10.84
CA VAL A 88 17.03 -8.88 -12.07
C VAL A 88 18.46 -9.34 -11.76
N ASP A 89 18.86 -9.36 -10.50
CA ASP A 89 20.23 -9.70 -10.09
C ASP A 89 20.20 -10.78 -9.00
N ARG A 90 19.78 -12.00 -9.39
CA ARG A 90 20.11 -13.18 -8.60
C ARG A 90 21.58 -13.51 -8.88
N GLN A 91 22.46 -12.92 -8.11
CA GLN A 91 23.84 -13.40 -8.03
C GLN A 91 23.81 -14.68 -7.17
N ASN A 92 23.58 -15.81 -7.84
CA ASN A 92 23.69 -17.10 -7.17
C ASN A 92 25.13 -17.27 -6.68
N VAL A 93 25.28 -17.46 -5.39
CA VAL A 93 26.58 -17.77 -4.78
C VAL A 93 26.65 -19.26 -4.48
N THR A 94 27.84 -19.84 -4.70
CA THR A 94 28.10 -21.23 -4.28
C THR A 94 28.16 -21.30 -2.76
N LEU A 95 27.79 -22.44 -2.17
CA LEU A 95 27.83 -22.61 -0.71
C LEU A 95 29.25 -22.43 -0.15
N THR A 96 30.29 -22.74 -0.92
CA THR A 96 31.70 -22.52 -0.58
C THR A 96 32.07 -21.03 -0.55
N GLY A 97 31.33 -20.18 -1.26
CA GLY A 97 31.47 -18.71 -1.24
C GLY A 97 30.69 -18.04 -0.12
N ILE A 98 29.96 -18.80 0.71
CA ILE A 98 29.19 -18.28 1.86
C ILE A 98 29.91 -18.66 3.16
N PRO A 99 30.17 -17.70 4.08
CA PRO A 99 30.81 -18.00 5.37
C PRO A 99 30.01 -19.02 6.18
N ASP A 100 30.72 -19.84 6.96
CA ASP A 100 30.07 -20.80 7.86
C ASP A 100 29.19 -20.12 8.89
N SER A 101 29.54 -18.91 9.32
CA SER A 101 28.72 -18.07 10.22
C SER A 101 27.31 -17.82 9.69
N VAL A 102 27.15 -17.62 8.37
CA VAL A 102 25.82 -17.46 7.74
C VAL A 102 25.04 -18.78 7.76
N LYS A 103 25.70 -19.90 7.41
CA LYS A 103 25.07 -21.23 7.46
C LYS A 103 24.62 -21.58 8.86
N HIS A 104 25.50 -21.37 9.85
CA HIS A 104 25.19 -21.61 11.27
C HIS A 104 24.05 -20.75 11.78
N ALA A 105 24.04 -19.44 11.47
CA ALA A 105 22.98 -18.53 11.88
C ALA A 105 21.61 -18.93 11.30
N VAL A 106 21.58 -19.31 10.01
CA VAL A 106 20.34 -19.73 9.34
C VAL A 106 19.84 -21.08 9.88
N ILE A 107 20.73 -22.04 10.10
CA ILE A 107 20.38 -23.37 10.68
C ILE A 107 19.86 -23.19 12.11
N ALA A 108 20.52 -22.37 12.94
CA ALA A 108 20.10 -22.06 14.29
C ALA A 108 18.74 -21.36 14.33
N ALA A 109 18.48 -20.45 13.36
CA ALA A 109 17.26 -19.68 13.26
C ALA A 109 16.05 -20.51 12.82
N GLU A 110 16.22 -21.42 11.86
CA GLU A 110 15.12 -22.03 11.10
C GLU A 110 15.01 -23.54 11.29
N ASN A 111 16.14 -24.28 11.42
CA ASN A 111 16.11 -25.75 11.46
C ASN A 111 17.39 -26.36 12.05
N GLU A 112 17.50 -26.44 13.35
CA GLU A 112 18.69 -26.99 14.05
C GLU A 112 19.05 -28.43 13.65
N THR A 113 18.06 -29.23 13.24
CA THR A 113 18.25 -30.63 12.84
C THR A 113 18.44 -30.78 11.32
N PHE A 114 18.70 -29.72 10.60
CA PHE A 114 18.74 -29.70 9.13
C PHE A 114 19.60 -30.81 8.52
N TYR A 115 20.81 -31.01 9.02
CA TYR A 115 21.71 -32.03 8.49
C TYR A 115 21.31 -33.48 8.84
N SER A 116 20.46 -33.67 9.84
CA SER A 116 20.02 -35.00 10.30
C SER A 116 18.57 -35.35 9.96
N ASP A 117 17.75 -34.37 9.52
CA ASP A 117 16.37 -34.64 9.15
C ASP A 117 16.22 -35.18 7.71
N SER A 118 15.08 -35.79 7.41
CA SER A 118 14.73 -36.32 6.08
C SER A 118 14.06 -35.30 5.16
N GLY A 119 14.27 -34.00 5.40
CA GLY A 119 13.61 -32.90 4.66
C GLY A 119 12.23 -32.52 5.20
N VAL A 120 11.67 -33.31 6.09
CA VAL A 120 10.40 -33.05 6.79
C VAL A 120 10.53 -33.30 8.28
N SER A 121 9.86 -32.51 9.11
CA SER A 121 9.91 -32.64 10.57
C SER A 121 8.77 -33.53 11.08
N ALA A 122 9.10 -34.70 11.58
CA ALA A 122 8.11 -35.59 12.25
C ALA A 122 7.45 -34.90 13.47
N LYS A 123 8.25 -34.12 14.26
CA LYS A 123 7.72 -33.31 15.37
C LYS A 123 6.82 -32.17 14.87
N GLY A 124 7.15 -31.58 13.72
CA GLY A 124 6.34 -30.53 13.08
C GLY A 124 4.99 -31.07 12.60
N ILE A 125 4.98 -32.29 12.01
CA ILE A 125 3.76 -32.97 11.58
C ILE A 125 2.87 -33.28 12.78
N ALA A 126 3.43 -33.85 13.85
CA ALA A 126 2.68 -34.17 15.07
C ALA A 126 2.07 -32.89 15.70
N ARG A 127 2.83 -31.81 15.79
CA ARG A 127 2.32 -30.51 16.27
C ARG A 127 1.21 -29.94 15.39
N ALA A 128 1.38 -30.00 14.08
CA ALA A 128 0.37 -29.52 13.13
C ALA A 128 -0.95 -30.31 13.28
N ALA A 129 -0.88 -31.63 13.42
CA ALA A 129 -2.04 -32.47 13.68
C ALA A 129 -2.75 -32.11 14.99
N VAL A 130 -2.00 -31.89 16.07
CA VAL A 130 -2.55 -31.46 17.38
C VAL A 130 -3.13 -30.04 17.31
N SER A 131 -2.51 -29.10 16.60
CA SER A 131 -3.04 -27.75 16.41
C SER A 131 -4.33 -27.73 15.59
N MET A 132 -4.44 -28.55 14.53
CA MET A 132 -5.69 -28.70 13.77
C MET A 132 -6.84 -29.16 14.65
N VAL A 133 -6.59 -30.12 15.55
CA VAL A 133 -7.61 -30.63 16.48
C VAL A 133 -8.01 -29.57 17.52
N LYS A 134 -7.09 -28.69 17.89
CA LYS A 134 -7.30 -27.65 18.93
C LYS A 134 -7.73 -26.29 18.35
N GLY A 135 -7.88 -26.12 17.03
CA GLY A 135 -8.31 -24.87 16.40
C GLY A 135 -7.31 -23.71 16.55
N GLY A 136 -6.04 -24.00 16.80
CA GLY A 136 -4.98 -23.00 16.96
C GLY A 136 -4.18 -22.74 15.70
N GLU A 137 -3.63 -21.52 15.57
CA GLU A 137 -2.71 -21.18 14.48
C GLU A 137 -1.45 -22.05 14.50
N THR A 138 -1.02 -22.52 13.34
CA THR A 138 0.18 -23.35 13.18
C THR A 138 1.44 -22.51 13.37
N GLN A 139 2.01 -22.50 14.59
CA GLN A 139 3.31 -21.90 14.86
C GLN A 139 4.46 -22.80 14.40
N GLY A 140 5.37 -22.20 13.62
CA GLY A 140 6.74 -22.57 13.27
C GLY A 140 7.15 -24.07 13.39
N GLY A 141 7.23 -24.75 12.24
CA GLY A 141 7.65 -26.15 12.20
C GLY A 141 8.04 -26.65 10.80
N SER A 142 8.15 -25.73 9.82
CA SER A 142 8.64 -26.07 8.48
C SER A 142 10.17 -26.15 8.47
N THR A 143 10.72 -27.22 7.89
CA THR A 143 12.16 -27.37 7.69
C THR A 143 12.69 -26.41 6.64
N ILE A 144 14.02 -26.22 6.59
CA ILE A 144 14.71 -25.47 5.49
C ILE A 144 14.34 -26.07 4.15
N THR A 145 14.30 -27.40 4.01
CA THR A 145 13.89 -28.08 2.77
C THR A 145 12.48 -27.73 2.35
N GLN A 146 11.51 -27.73 3.30
CA GLN A 146 10.14 -27.34 3.02
C GLN A 146 10.02 -25.87 2.61
N GLN A 147 10.79 -24.99 3.24
CA GLN A 147 10.82 -23.56 2.88
C GLN A 147 11.46 -23.36 1.50
N TYR A 148 12.52 -24.10 1.17
CA TYR A 148 13.14 -24.08 -0.16
C TYR A 148 12.16 -24.53 -1.23
N VAL A 149 11.48 -25.67 -1.03
CA VAL A 149 10.43 -26.16 -1.94
C VAL A 149 9.32 -25.12 -2.12
N LYS A 150 8.82 -24.56 -1.03
CA LYS A 150 7.81 -23.49 -1.09
C LYS A 150 8.29 -22.27 -1.89
N ASN A 151 9.55 -21.88 -1.70
CA ASN A 151 10.11 -20.68 -2.33
C ASN A 151 10.39 -20.89 -3.83
N THR A 152 10.72 -22.11 -4.26
CA THR A 152 11.22 -22.43 -5.60
C THR A 152 10.18 -23.06 -6.50
N TYR A 153 9.31 -23.93 -5.96
CA TYR A 153 8.46 -24.81 -6.77
C TYR A 153 6.95 -24.58 -6.60
N LEU A 154 6.50 -23.80 -5.59
CA LEU A 154 5.09 -23.70 -5.27
C LEU A 154 4.54 -22.27 -5.34
N SER A 155 3.25 -22.15 -5.75
CA SER A 155 2.52 -20.88 -5.66
C SER A 155 2.29 -20.47 -4.21
N GLN A 156 2.07 -19.15 -3.97
CA GLN A 156 1.90 -18.60 -2.61
C GLN A 156 0.51 -18.78 -2.00
N GLU A 157 -0.42 -19.40 -2.73
CA GLU A 157 -1.76 -19.66 -2.19
C GLU A 157 -1.69 -20.49 -0.91
N GLN A 158 -2.36 -20.02 0.13
CA GLN A 158 -2.46 -20.75 1.39
C GLN A 158 -3.58 -21.80 1.33
N SER A 159 -3.30 -22.93 0.68
CA SER A 159 -4.24 -24.05 0.58
C SER A 159 -3.67 -25.31 1.23
N ALA A 160 -4.56 -26.16 1.74
CA ALA A 160 -4.19 -27.48 2.26
C ALA A 160 -3.52 -28.35 1.17
N THR A 161 -4.00 -28.22 -0.08
CA THR A 161 -3.44 -28.91 -1.24
C THR A 161 -2.00 -28.51 -1.51
N ARG A 162 -1.66 -27.22 -1.38
CA ARG A 162 -0.29 -26.74 -1.51
C ARG A 162 0.60 -27.33 -0.40
N LYS A 163 0.14 -27.32 0.86
CA LYS A 163 0.92 -27.86 1.99
C LYS A 163 1.17 -29.35 1.84
N PHE A 164 0.22 -30.04 1.24
CA PHE A 164 0.35 -31.45 0.89
C PHE A 164 1.41 -31.67 -0.20
N LYS A 165 1.38 -30.90 -1.29
CA LYS A 165 2.43 -30.95 -2.34
C LYS A 165 3.81 -30.60 -1.78
N GLU A 166 3.92 -29.55 -0.94
CA GLU A 166 5.14 -29.13 -0.27
C GLU A 166 5.79 -30.30 0.48
N PHE A 167 4.97 -31.07 1.23
CA PHE A 167 5.47 -32.22 1.98
C PHE A 167 6.09 -33.29 1.09
N PHE A 168 5.38 -33.73 0.02
CA PHE A 168 5.88 -34.80 -0.86
C PHE A 168 7.05 -34.36 -1.73
N ILE A 169 7.04 -33.13 -2.24
CA ILE A 169 8.18 -32.58 -2.99
C ILE A 169 9.40 -32.45 -2.09
N SER A 170 9.25 -32.01 -0.82
CA SER A 170 10.37 -31.91 0.12
C SER A 170 11.00 -33.25 0.42
N LEU A 171 10.18 -34.31 0.56
CA LEU A 171 10.68 -35.66 0.75
C LEU A 171 11.40 -36.19 -0.48
N LYS A 172 10.87 -35.98 -1.70
CA LYS A 172 11.54 -36.35 -2.95
C LYS A 172 12.87 -35.60 -3.12
N LEU A 173 12.85 -34.28 -2.90
CA LEU A 173 14.03 -33.42 -3.06
C LEU A 173 15.15 -33.83 -2.09
N SER A 174 14.81 -34.14 -0.85
CA SER A 174 15.78 -34.59 0.16
C SER A 174 16.42 -35.94 -0.17
N ASN A 175 15.79 -36.74 -1.06
CA ASN A 175 16.33 -37.99 -1.56
C ASN A 175 17.16 -37.81 -2.84
N GLN A 176 17.01 -36.70 -3.56
CA GLN A 176 17.65 -36.43 -4.85
C GLN A 176 18.79 -35.43 -4.78
N GLN A 177 18.77 -34.52 -3.78
CA GLN A 177 19.79 -33.49 -3.59
C GLN A 177 20.46 -33.62 -2.23
N SER A 178 21.73 -33.27 -2.18
CA SER A 178 22.50 -33.21 -0.94
C SER A 178 21.97 -32.08 -0.02
N LYS A 179 22.29 -32.13 1.26
CA LYS A 179 21.95 -31.06 2.21
C LYS A 179 22.61 -29.74 1.85
N GLU A 180 23.80 -29.80 1.28
CA GLU A 180 24.57 -28.66 0.79
C GLU A 180 23.88 -28.00 -0.39
N GLU A 181 23.39 -28.76 -1.38
CA GLU A 181 22.63 -28.24 -2.52
C GLU A 181 21.32 -27.60 -2.08
N ILE A 182 20.59 -28.24 -1.15
CA ILE A 182 19.35 -27.71 -0.59
C ILE A 182 19.61 -26.40 0.16
N LEU A 183 20.65 -26.31 0.99
CA LEU A 183 21.01 -25.10 1.73
C LEU A 183 21.44 -23.98 0.79
N GLN A 184 22.23 -24.30 -0.24
CA GLN A 184 22.62 -23.36 -1.29
C GLN A 184 21.39 -22.79 -2.01
N GLY A 185 20.49 -23.66 -2.42
CA GLY A 185 19.24 -23.28 -3.08
C GLY A 185 18.37 -22.41 -2.17
N TYR A 186 18.24 -22.77 -0.89
CA TYR A 186 17.51 -21.99 0.10
C TYR A 186 18.08 -20.58 0.31
N LEU A 187 19.41 -20.48 0.49
CA LEU A 187 20.09 -19.20 0.69
C LEU A 187 20.03 -18.30 -0.55
N ASN A 188 19.99 -18.86 -1.76
CA ASN A 188 19.88 -18.13 -3.00
C ASN A 188 18.44 -17.73 -3.37
N THR A 189 17.41 -18.36 -2.77
CA THR A 189 16.02 -18.15 -3.16
C THR A 189 15.18 -17.49 -2.07
N SER A 190 15.69 -17.40 -0.84
CA SER A 190 14.96 -16.82 0.28
C SER A 190 14.81 -15.32 0.18
N TRP A 191 13.66 -14.81 0.66
CA TRP A 191 13.34 -13.39 0.74
C TRP A 191 13.84 -12.80 2.05
N PHE A 192 14.66 -11.75 1.97
CA PHE A 192 15.25 -11.05 3.11
C PHE A 192 14.67 -9.63 3.31
N GLY A 193 13.65 -9.21 2.56
CA GLY A 193 13.18 -7.82 2.56
C GLY A 193 14.02 -6.90 1.67
N ARG A 194 13.69 -5.60 1.65
CA ARG A 194 14.40 -4.55 0.89
C ARG A 194 14.65 -4.89 -0.58
N GLY A 195 13.79 -5.71 -1.18
CA GLY A 195 13.99 -6.16 -2.55
C GLY A 195 15.04 -7.25 -2.73
N ALA A 196 15.56 -7.85 -1.67
CA ALA A 196 16.63 -8.82 -1.72
C ALA A 196 16.11 -10.26 -1.72
N TYR A 197 16.24 -10.95 -2.87
CA TYR A 197 16.18 -12.40 -2.98
C TYR A 197 17.59 -12.97 -3.01
N GLY A 198 17.86 -13.89 -2.09
CA GLY A 198 19.15 -14.51 -1.88
C GLY A 198 20.07 -13.72 -0.96
N ILE A 199 20.98 -14.46 -0.32
CA ILE A 199 21.90 -13.95 0.70
C ILE A 199 22.88 -12.89 0.15
N GLN A 200 23.30 -13.00 -1.11
CA GLN A 200 24.18 -12.03 -1.75
C GLN A 200 23.49 -10.68 -1.90
N ALA A 201 22.26 -10.68 -2.41
CA ALA A 201 21.46 -9.47 -2.54
C ALA A 201 21.14 -8.87 -1.17
N ALA A 202 20.87 -9.71 -0.15
CA ALA A 202 20.63 -9.28 1.21
C ALA A 202 21.85 -8.59 1.84
N ALA A 203 23.05 -9.18 1.71
CA ALA A 203 24.30 -8.59 2.19
C ALA A 203 24.54 -7.20 1.59
N HIS A 204 24.29 -7.03 0.30
CA HIS A 204 24.38 -5.73 -0.36
C HIS A 204 23.29 -4.76 0.11
N ALA A 205 22.03 -5.20 0.23
CA ALA A 205 20.91 -4.33 0.62
C ALA A 205 21.01 -3.82 2.07
N TYR A 206 21.53 -4.64 2.98
CA TYR A 206 21.61 -4.32 4.40
C TYR A 206 22.95 -3.73 4.82
N TYR A 207 24.07 -4.18 4.22
CA TYR A 207 25.41 -3.78 4.64
C TYR A 207 26.27 -3.21 3.50
N GLY A 208 25.90 -3.42 2.23
CA GLY A 208 26.64 -2.96 1.04
C GLY A 208 27.94 -3.71 0.82
N ILE A 209 28.04 -4.91 1.34
CA ILE A 209 29.19 -5.83 1.18
C ILE A 209 28.74 -7.11 0.50
N PRO A 210 29.62 -7.87 -0.13
CA PRO A 210 29.29 -9.21 -0.64
C PRO A 210 29.06 -10.19 0.52
N ALA A 211 28.26 -11.25 0.28
CA ALA A 211 27.89 -12.23 1.30
C ALA A 211 29.09 -12.92 1.94
N LYS A 212 30.17 -13.08 1.21
CA LYS A 212 31.42 -13.70 1.70
C LYS A 212 32.10 -12.90 2.84
N ASP A 213 31.79 -11.61 2.96
CA ASP A 213 32.41 -10.71 3.93
C ASP A 213 31.49 -10.44 5.17
N LEU A 214 30.36 -11.17 5.27
CA LEU A 214 29.47 -11.07 6.42
C LEU A 214 30.11 -11.64 7.68
N ASP A 215 30.12 -10.84 8.74
CA ASP A 215 30.50 -11.32 10.07
C ASP A 215 29.35 -12.11 10.75
N PRO A 216 29.63 -12.86 11.84
CA PRO A 216 28.61 -13.65 12.53
C PRO A 216 27.42 -12.84 13.07
N SER A 217 27.64 -11.59 13.48
CA SER A 217 26.59 -10.70 14.00
C SER A 217 25.66 -10.24 12.87
N GLN A 218 26.22 -9.84 11.75
CA GLN A 218 25.48 -9.48 10.53
C GLN A 218 24.71 -10.67 9.97
N ALA A 219 25.33 -11.86 9.97
CA ALA A 219 24.70 -13.11 9.57
C ALA A 219 23.47 -13.44 10.43
N ALA A 220 23.56 -13.25 11.75
CA ALA A 220 22.44 -13.47 12.67
C ALA A 220 21.28 -12.48 12.41
N LEU A 221 21.56 -11.19 12.10
CA LEU A 221 20.52 -10.26 11.70
C LEU A 221 19.86 -10.70 10.40
N LEU A 222 20.62 -11.03 9.35
CA LEU A 222 20.01 -11.49 8.10
C LEU A 222 19.19 -12.77 8.31
N ALA A 223 19.64 -13.72 9.13
CA ALA A 223 18.86 -14.89 9.48
C ALA A 223 17.56 -14.56 10.20
N SER A 224 17.52 -13.48 11.00
CA SER A 224 16.31 -13.03 11.69
C SER A 224 15.18 -12.63 10.72
N LEU A 225 15.55 -12.08 9.57
CA LEU A 225 14.62 -11.61 8.53
C LEU A 225 13.86 -12.74 7.82
N LEU A 226 14.40 -13.95 7.81
CA LEU A 226 13.77 -15.13 7.20
C LEU A 226 12.41 -15.47 7.82
N LYS A 227 12.21 -15.13 9.09
CA LYS A 227 10.94 -15.33 9.78
C LYS A 227 9.82 -14.42 9.24
N GLY A 228 10.18 -13.25 8.72
CA GLY A 228 9.26 -12.26 8.15
C GLY A 228 9.92 -10.89 8.07
N ALA A 229 10.52 -10.58 6.94
CA ALA A 229 11.31 -9.35 6.76
C ALA A 229 10.51 -8.09 7.06
N GLU A 230 9.22 -8.04 6.74
CA GLU A 230 8.33 -6.90 7.00
C GLU A 230 8.20 -6.57 8.50
N LEU A 231 8.36 -7.59 9.36
CA LEU A 231 8.25 -7.44 10.82
C LEU A 231 9.61 -7.27 11.52
N TYR A 232 10.69 -7.77 10.88
CA TYR A 232 12.02 -7.82 11.46
C TYR A 232 13.04 -6.90 10.76
N ASP A 233 12.67 -6.13 9.72
CA ASP A 233 13.55 -5.08 9.19
C ASP A 233 13.59 -3.90 10.16
N PRO A 234 14.77 -3.56 10.74
CA PRO A 234 14.91 -2.46 11.69
C PRO A 234 14.42 -1.10 11.14
N ALA A 235 14.49 -0.90 9.81
CA ALA A 235 14.01 0.32 9.16
C ALA A 235 12.47 0.47 9.18
N GLY A 236 11.72 -0.58 9.53
CA GLY A 236 10.26 -0.57 9.65
C GLY A 236 9.71 0.16 10.90
N GLY A 237 10.58 0.82 11.68
CA GLY A 237 10.22 1.60 12.86
C GLY A 237 10.58 0.91 14.18
N LYS A 238 10.33 1.60 15.31
CA LYS A 238 10.78 1.18 16.65
C LYS A 238 10.40 -0.25 17.00
N GLY A 239 9.16 -0.64 16.78
CA GLY A 239 8.71 -2.00 17.10
C GLY A 239 9.36 -3.09 16.24
N ASN A 240 9.71 -2.79 15.00
CA ASN A 240 10.47 -3.71 14.13
C ASN A 240 11.91 -3.83 14.63
N HIS A 241 12.52 -2.72 14.98
CA HIS A 241 13.88 -2.68 15.52
C HIS A 241 14.00 -3.52 16.80
N GLU A 242 13.10 -3.32 17.77
CA GLU A 242 13.07 -4.10 19.01
C GLU A 242 12.92 -5.61 18.76
N ARG A 243 12.05 -5.99 17.81
CA ARG A 243 11.90 -7.41 17.41
C ARG A 243 13.16 -7.95 16.74
N ALA A 244 13.81 -7.15 15.90
CA ALA A 244 15.06 -7.53 15.24
C ALA A 244 16.17 -7.78 16.26
N VAL A 245 16.35 -6.87 17.23
CA VAL A 245 17.33 -7.00 18.32
C VAL A 245 17.08 -8.28 19.10
N GLY A 246 15.87 -8.48 19.61
CA GLY A 246 15.55 -9.67 20.41
C GLY A 246 15.73 -10.99 19.65
N ARG A 247 15.43 -11.02 18.33
CA ARG A 247 15.64 -12.23 17.54
C ARG A 247 17.11 -12.44 17.16
N TRP A 248 17.86 -11.38 16.91
CA TRP A 248 19.30 -11.42 16.69
C TRP A 248 20.03 -12.00 17.91
N GLU A 249 19.74 -11.51 19.12
CA GLU A 249 20.27 -12.05 20.37
C GLU A 249 19.96 -13.55 20.51
N TRP A 250 18.67 -13.89 20.31
CA TRP A 250 18.23 -15.28 20.40
C TRP A 250 18.96 -16.20 19.40
N ILE A 251 19.24 -15.74 18.17
CA ILE A 251 19.97 -16.55 17.16
C ILE A 251 21.42 -16.76 17.60
N LEU A 252 22.08 -15.74 18.12
CA LEU A 252 23.45 -15.88 18.61
C LEU A 252 23.53 -16.84 19.81
N ASP A 253 22.60 -16.71 20.76
CA ASP A 253 22.53 -17.61 21.92
C ASP A 253 22.21 -19.05 21.48
N ARG A 254 21.32 -19.20 20.50
CA ARG A 254 20.98 -20.52 19.94
C ARG A 254 22.15 -21.19 19.25
N GLN A 255 23.03 -20.45 18.56
CA GLN A 255 24.27 -21.00 18.00
C GLN A 255 25.20 -21.56 19.09
N VAL A 256 25.23 -20.93 20.26
CA VAL A 256 25.99 -21.47 21.42
C VAL A 256 25.36 -22.76 21.92
N GLU A 257 24.03 -22.82 22.04
CA GLU A 257 23.31 -24.01 22.52
C GLU A 257 23.52 -25.23 21.62
N ILE A 258 23.51 -25.02 20.29
CA ILE A 258 23.70 -26.10 19.31
C ILE A 258 25.19 -26.37 18.98
N GLY A 259 26.12 -25.65 19.62
CA GLY A 259 27.56 -25.88 19.51
C GLY A 259 28.21 -25.35 18.21
N THR A 260 27.55 -24.45 17.47
CA THR A 260 28.11 -23.82 16.26
C THR A 260 28.81 -22.48 16.53
N MET A 261 28.76 -22.01 17.78
CA MET A 261 29.47 -20.83 18.30
C MET A 261 29.93 -21.09 19.72
N THR A 262 31.10 -20.64 20.07
CA THR A 262 31.57 -20.72 21.45
C THR A 262 31.03 -19.58 22.31
N LYS A 263 31.00 -19.74 23.64
CA LYS A 263 30.62 -18.66 24.56
C LYS A 263 31.54 -17.44 24.45
N ALA A 264 32.83 -17.65 24.17
CA ALA A 264 33.81 -16.58 23.99
C ALA A 264 33.52 -15.77 22.70
N GLU A 265 33.21 -16.43 21.58
CA GLU A 265 32.81 -15.77 20.35
C GLU A 265 31.51 -15.01 20.54
N ARG A 266 30.49 -15.59 21.19
CA ARG A 266 29.23 -14.90 21.51
C ARG A 266 29.45 -13.61 22.31
N ALA A 267 30.35 -13.65 23.30
CA ALA A 267 30.68 -12.50 24.12
C ALA A 267 31.27 -11.32 23.35
N ALA A 268 31.85 -11.55 22.19
CA ALA A 268 32.35 -10.49 21.31
C ALA A 268 31.21 -9.67 20.62
N TYR A 269 30.00 -10.21 20.51
CA TYR A 269 28.88 -9.59 19.83
C TYR A 269 27.85 -9.02 20.82
N GLN A 270 28.19 -7.89 21.47
CA GLN A 270 27.33 -7.21 22.43
C GLN A 270 26.47 -6.13 21.81
N LYS A 271 26.88 -5.62 20.65
CA LYS A 271 26.21 -4.52 19.96
C LYS A 271 25.48 -5.04 18.73
N PHE A 272 24.19 -4.64 18.60
CA PHE A 272 23.40 -4.93 17.42
C PHE A 272 24.05 -4.36 16.15
N PRO A 273 24.14 -5.14 15.05
CA PRO A 273 24.80 -4.72 13.82
C PRO A 273 23.85 -3.87 12.98
N GLU A 274 23.73 -2.58 13.31
CA GLU A 274 22.83 -1.66 12.61
C GLU A 274 23.03 -1.71 11.10
N PRO A 275 22.00 -2.04 10.32
CA PRO A 275 22.11 -2.05 8.88
C PRO A 275 22.08 -0.63 8.31
N ARG A 276 22.51 -0.50 7.06
CA ARG A 276 22.37 0.75 6.31
C ARG A 276 20.89 1.16 6.21
N PRO A 277 20.57 2.45 6.07
CA PRO A 277 19.23 2.89 5.71
C PRO A 277 18.73 2.15 4.47
N ALA A 278 17.45 1.79 4.46
CA ALA A 278 16.85 1.13 3.30
C ALA A 278 16.92 2.09 2.09
N ALA A 279 17.66 1.71 1.05
CA ALA A 279 17.71 2.44 -0.21
C ALA A 279 16.69 1.83 -1.18
N LYS A 280 15.87 2.68 -1.82
CA LYS A 280 15.10 2.26 -2.99
C LYS A 280 16.06 2.03 -4.17
N SER A 281 15.74 1.07 -5.03
CA SER A 281 16.47 0.84 -6.27
C SER A 281 16.61 2.16 -7.06
N THR A 282 17.79 2.45 -7.60
CA THR A 282 18.03 3.63 -8.45
C THR A 282 17.11 3.67 -9.67
N SER A 283 16.60 2.52 -10.11
CA SER A 283 15.58 2.43 -11.16
C SER A 283 14.23 3.06 -10.77
N LEU A 284 13.98 3.28 -9.48
CA LEU A 284 12.80 3.95 -8.93
C LEU A 284 13.04 5.43 -8.61
N GLY A 285 14.14 6.02 -9.10
CA GLY A 285 14.45 7.44 -8.91
C GLY A 285 13.43 8.37 -9.55
N GLY A 286 13.50 9.64 -9.21
CA GLY A 286 12.57 10.68 -9.66
C GLY A 286 11.13 10.39 -9.26
N GLN A 287 10.19 10.62 -10.17
CA GLN A 287 8.75 10.36 -9.92
C GLN A 287 8.38 8.87 -10.05
N THR A 288 9.21 8.05 -10.70
CA THR A 288 8.90 6.64 -11.00
C THR A 288 8.56 5.85 -9.73
N GLY A 289 9.29 6.02 -8.65
CA GLY A 289 9.03 5.30 -7.40
C GLY A 289 7.68 5.65 -6.76
N TYR A 290 7.24 6.91 -6.85
CA TYR A 290 5.91 7.33 -6.36
C TYR A 290 4.78 6.75 -7.20
N LEU A 291 4.97 6.68 -8.53
CA LEU A 291 3.99 6.09 -9.44
C LEU A 291 3.84 4.58 -9.19
N VAL A 292 4.96 3.87 -9.01
CA VAL A 292 4.96 2.45 -8.67
C VAL A 292 4.29 2.21 -7.30
N ASP A 293 4.51 3.08 -6.31
CA ASP A 293 3.84 2.99 -5.01
C ASP A 293 2.31 3.07 -5.15
N ILE A 294 1.81 4.05 -5.91
CA ILE A 294 0.36 4.19 -6.18
C ILE A 294 -0.19 2.97 -6.93
N ALA A 295 0.53 2.49 -7.96
CA ALA A 295 0.11 1.31 -8.70
C ALA A 295 0.06 0.07 -7.80
N ASN A 296 1.07 -0.13 -6.93
CA ASN A 296 1.12 -1.26 -6.01
C ASN A 296 0.01 -1.20 -4.95
N LYS A 297 -0.29 -0.03 -4.39
CA LYS A 297 -1.42 0.16 -3.47
C LYS A 297 -2.74 -0.22 -4.14
N TYR A 298 -2.94 0.20 -5.39
CA TYR A 298 -4.13 -0.17 -6.16
C TYR A 298 -4.19 -1.68 -6.43
N ILE A 299 -3.07 -2.29 -6.88
CA ILE A 299 -2.98 -3.73 -7.14
C ILE A 299 -3.29 -4.53 -5.86
N LYS A 300 -2.64 -4.20 -4.75
CA LYS A 300 -2.87 -4.90 -3.46
C LYS A 300 -4.33 -4.85 -3.03
N LYS A 301 -4.99 -3.69 -3.18
CA LYS A 301 -6.41 -3.53 -2.83
C LYS A 301 -7.33 -4.37 -3.73
N ARG A 302 -6.99 -4.55 -5.01
CA ARG A 302 -7.86 -5.22 -6.00
C ARG A 302 -7.65 -6.73 -6.09
N SER A 303 -6.42 -7.20 -5.95
CA SER A 303 -6.05 -8.61 -6.16
C SER A 303 -5.62 -9.35 -4.88
N GLY A 304 -5.40 -8.63 -3.77
CA GLY A 304 -4.87 -9.23 -2.54
C GLY A 304 -3.39 -9.63 -2.63
N LEU A 305 -2.70 -9.32 -3.74
CA LEU A 305 -1.27 -9.56 -3.88
C LEU A 305 -0.46 -8.73 -2.87
N THR A 306 0.65 -9.31 -2.40
CA THR A 306 1.58 -8.65 -1.48
C THR A 306 2.74 -7.98 -2.23
N ASP A 307 3.49 -7.10 -1.55
CA ASP A 307 4.73 -6.53 -2.11
C ASP A 307 5.73 -7.61 -2.48
N LYS A 308 5.76 -8.71 -1.73
CA LYS A 308 6.57 -9.89 -2.00
C LYS A 308 6.20 -10.58 -3.32
N ASP A 309 4.90 -10.68 -3.61
CA ASP A 309 4.42 -11.28 -4.86
C ASP A 309 4.79 -10.42 -6.06
N LEU A 310 4.58 -9.12 -5.96
CA LEU A 310 4.96 -8.15 -6.98
C LEU A 310 6.48 -8.12 -7.22
N PHE A 311 7.26 -8.22 -6.15
CA PHE A 311 8.72 -8.23 -6.23
C PHE A 311 9.27 -9.54 -6.82
N ARG A 312 8.62 -10.68 -6.57
CA ARG A 312 8.95 -11.96 -7.23
C ARG A 312 8.87 -11.89 -8.74
N GLY A 313 8.08 -10.96 -9.25
CA GLY A 313 8.02 -10.64 -10.66
C GLY A 313 7.13 -11.57 -11.49
N GLY A 314 7.39 -11.54 -12.80
CA GLY A 314 6.52 -12.20 -13.79
C GLY A 314 5.32 -11.38 -14.19
N TYR A 315 5.06 -10.25 -13.53
CA TYR A 315 3.91 -9.39 -13.85
C TYR A 315 4.26 -8.33 -14.88
N ARG A 316 3.28 -8.05 -15.74
CA ARG A 316 3.29 -6.91 -16.65
C ARG A 316 2.11 -6.03 -16.28
N VAL A 317 2.40 -4.84 -15.75
CA VAL A 317 1.44 -3.90 -15.20
C VAL A 317 1.31 -2.71 -16.16
N HIS A 318 0.17 -2.60 -16.85
CA HIS A 318 -0.14 -1.45 -17.68
C HIS A 318 -0.86 -0.41 -16.84
N THR A 319 -0.25 0.77 -16.71
CA THR A 319 -0.77 1.84 -15.85
C THR A 319 -1.56 2.88 -16.64
N THR A 320 -2.26 3.75 -15.91
CA THR A 320 -2.95 4.92 -16.48
C THR A 320 -2.07 6.16 -16.58
N PHE A 321 -0.83 6.09 -16.06
CA PHE A 321 0.07 7.24 -15.98
C PHE A 321 0.56 7.69 -17.34
N ASP A 322 0.39 8.98 -17.61
CA ASP A 322 0.82 9.64 -18.84
C ASP A 322 2.23 10.22 -18.64
N LYS A 323 3.20 9.69 -19.38
CA LYS A 323 4.61 10.06 -19.26
C LYS A 323 4.84 11.57 -19.47
N ALA A 324 4.21 12.14 -20.48
CA ALA A 324 4.36 13.56 -20.81
C ALA A 324 3.81 14.43 -19.69
N LYS A 325 2.61 14.09 -19.16
CA LYS A 325 1.97 14.83 -18.08
C LYS A 325 2.75 14.72 -16.76
N VAL A 326 3.31 13.56 -16.44
CA VAL A 326 4.18 13.40 -15.26
C VAL A 326 5.41 14.29 -15.36
N GLN A 327 6.11 14.27 -16.50
CA GLN A 327 7.29 15.10 -16.72
C GLN A 327 6.96 16.60 -16.72
N GLN A 328 5.81 16.97 -17.21
CA GLN A 328 5.36 18.36 -17.24
C GLN A 328 5.01 18.87 -15.86
N LEU A 329 4.30 18.05 -15.06
CA LEU A 329 3.98 18.36 -13.65
C LEU A 329 5.27 18.51 -12.84
N GLU A 330 6.23 17.62 -13.03
CA GLU A 330 7.54 17.70 -12.39
C GLU A 330 8.28 18.99 -12.76
N ARG A 331 8.30 19.35 -14.05
CA ARG A 331 8.90 20.62 -14.50
C ARG A 331 8.22 21.83 -13.87
N ALA A 332 6.87 21.87 -13.89
CA ALA A 332 6.11 22.97 -13.32
C ALA A 332 6.43 23.18 -11.82
N VAL A 333 6.47 22.10 -11.03
CA VAL A 333 6.85 22.18 -9.62
C VAL A 333 8.29 22.65 -9.45
N ARG A 334 9.23 22.06 -10.18
CA ARG A 334 10.65 22.39 -10.09
C ARG A 334 10.91 23.85 -10.43
N ASP A 335 10.31 24.34 -11.51
CA ASP A 335 10.57 25.68 -12.02
C ASP A 335 9.97 26.76 -11.10
N VAL A 336 8.77 26.54 -10.55
CA VAL A 336 8.18 27.42 -9.54
C VAL A 336 9.01 27.42 -8.26
N ARG A 337 9.40 26.24 -7.75
CA ARG A 337 10.26 26.15 -6.57
C ARG A 337 11.59 26.89 -6.76
N LYS A 338 12.25 26.69 -7.91
CA LYS A 338 13.53 27.34 -8.21
C LYS A 338 13.42 28.86 -8.32
N ARG A 339 12.31 29.37 -8.87
CA ARG A 339 12.08 30.79 -9.05
C ARG A 339 11.72 31.50 -7.75
N ASP A 340 10.85 30.87 -6.95
CA ASP A 340 10.12 31.54 -5.88
C ASP A 340 10.67 31.22 -4.47
N LEU A 341 11.41 30.12 -4.29
CA LEU A 341 11.96 29.69 -3.01
C LEU A 341 13.49 29.83 -2.95
N ASP A 342 13.98 30.36 -1.84
CA ASP A 342 15.44 30.46 -1.54
C ASP A 342 15.73 30.01 -0.10
N PRO A 343 15.87 28.71 0.16
CA PRO A 343 16.11 28.18 1.50
C PRO A 343 17.48 28.55 2.09
N LYS A 344 18.36 29.16 1.28
CA LYS A 344 19.65 29.69 1.77
C LYS A 344 19.48 31.08 2.37
N LYS A 345 18.57 31.90 1.82
CA LYS A 345 18.34 33.27 2.28
C LYS A 345 17.16 33.36 3.27
N ARG A 346 16.13 32.47 3.14
CA ARG A 346 14.94 32.49 3.98
C ARG A 346 14.78 31.16 4.73
N SER A 347 14.72 31.21 6.04
CA SER A 347 14.52 30.04 6.90
C SER A 347 13.14 29.42 6.70
N GLU A 348 12.15 30.22 6.32
CA GLU A 348 10.78 29.84 6.03
C GLU A 348 10.68 28.95 4.79
N ASP A 349 11.61 29.10 3.84
CA ASP A 349 11.65 28.27 2.62
C ASP A 349 12.27 26.88 2.85
N LYS A 350 12.83 26.65 4.06
CA LYS A 350 13.33 25.31 4.42
C LYS A 350 12.16 24.36 4.69
N TYR A 351 12.38 23.10 4.32
CA TYR A 351 11.41 22.00 4.55
C TYR A 351 10.08 22.16 3.82
N VAL A 352 10.05 22.96 2.77
CA VAL A 352 8.86 23.09 1.92
C VAL A 352 8.70 21.83 1.07
N GLU A 353 7.54 21.20 1.19
CA GLU A 353 7.14 20.03 0.46
C GLU A 353 6.01 20.35 -0.50
N VAL A 354 5.96 19.64 -1.61
CA VAL A 354 4.90 19.76 -2.61
C VAL A 354 4.38 18.36 -2.93
N GLY A 355 3.07 18.21 -2.98
CA GLY A 355 2.37 17.06 -3.51
C GLY A 355 1.41 17.50 -4.60
N ALA A 356 1.34 16.78 -5.72
CA ALA A 356 0.35 17.07 -6.74
C ALA A 356 -0.11 15.80 -7.46
N ALA A 357 -1.39 15.80 -7.87
CA ALA A 357 -1.97 14.70 -8.62
C ALA A 357 -2.97 15.21 -9.65
N SER A 358 -2.98 14.56 -10.81
CA SER A 358 -3.95 14.81 -11.89
C SER A 358 -4.77 13.56 -12.14
N VAL A 359 -6.10 13.69 -12.09
CA VAL A 359 -7.07 12.61 -12.25
C VAL A 359 -8.02 12.97 -13.39
N ARG A 360 -8.28 12.02 -14.31
CA ARG A 360 -9.25 12.21 -15.39
C ARG A 360 -10.68 12.04 -14.87
N SER A 361 -11.66 12.52 -15.63
CA SER A 361 -13.08 12.42 -15.28
C SER A 361 -13.58 10.99 -15.05
N ASP A 362 -12.86 10.00 -15.57
CA ASP A 362 -13.16 8.58 -15.34
C ASP A 362 -12.46 7.99 -14.09
N GLY A 363 -11.82 8.81 -13.27
CA GLY A 363 -11.08 8.42 -12.08
C GLY A 363 -9.65 7.92 -12.36
N SER A 364 -9.21 7.81 -13.62
CA SER A 364 -7.85 7.34 -13.92
C SER A 364 -6.79 8.38 -13.52
N VAL A 365 -5.80 7.95 -12.74
CA VAL A 365 -4.70 8.81 -12.32
C VAL A 365 -3.74 9.02 -13.50
N ALA A 366 -3.64 10.28 -13.97
CA ALA A 366 -2.85 10.63 -15.14
C ALA A 366 -1.39 10.99 -14.79
N ALA A 367 -1.21 11.77 -13.74
CA ALA A 367 0.11 12.23 -13.30
C ALA A 367 0.17 12.41 -11.78
N VAL A 368 1.35 12.25 -11.23
CA VAL A 368 1.62 12.46 -9.80
C VAL A 368 3.00 13.09 -9.65
N TYR A 369 3.09 14.02 -8.71
CA TYR A 369 4.34 14.53 -8.17
C TYR A 369 4.36 14.25 -6.66
N GLY A 370 5.17 13.29 -6.22
CA GLY A 370 5.22 12.85 -4.83
C GLY A 370 6.35 13.46 -3.99
N GLY A 371 7.23 14.24 -4.61
CA GLY A 371 8.42 14.81 -3.97
C GLY A 371 9.56 14.97 -4.96
N ALA A 372 10.73 15.44 -4.51
CA ALA A 372 11.86 15.71 -5.41
C ALA A 372 12.42 14.44 -6.06
N ASP A 373 12.54 13.36 -5.29
CA ASP A 373 13.06 12.07 -5.76
C ASP A 373 12.66 10.96 -4.81
N ALA A 374 11.99 9.93 -5.31
CA ALA A 374 11.46 8.84 -4.52
C ALA A 374 12.53 7.96 -3.85
N VAL A 375 13.79 8.05 -4.25
CA VAL A 375 14.91 7.32 -3.62
C VAL A 375 15.40 8.04 -2.36
N THR A 376 15.45 9.37 -2.39
CA THR A 376 15.95 10.19 -1.27
C THR A 376 14.82 10.74 -0.38
N HIS A 377 13.61 10.87 -0.92
CA HIS A 377 12.41 11.33 -0.22
C HIS A 377 11.33 10.25 -0.30
N PHE A 378 11.22 9.42 0.74
CA PHE A 378 10.37 8.21 0.72
C PHE A 378 8.87 8.48 0.82
N ALA A 379 8.47 9.61 1.42
CA ALA A 379 7.07 9.96 1.56
C ALA A 379 6.48 10.42 0.21
N ASN A 380 5.35 9.84 -0.19
CA ASN A 380 4.63 10.30 -1.37
C ASN A 380 3.67 11.43 -0.98
N ASN A 381 4.13 12.68 -1.13
CA ASN A 381 3.37 13.87 -0.74
C ASN A 381 2.01 14.00 -1.46
N ALA A 382 1.86 13.36 -2.63
CA ALA A 382 0.59 13.37 -3.36
C ALA A 382 -0.45 12.39 -2.78
N ASP A 383 0.01 11.36 -2.06
CA ASP A 383 -0.84 10.30 -1.50
C ASP A 383 -0.70 10.19 0.04
N THR A 384 -0.21 11.23 0.68
CA THR A 384 -0.05 11.32 2.13
C THR A 384 -1.27 12.00 2.75
N ALA A 385 -1.82 11.40 3.81
CA ALA A 385 -2.78 12.03 4.70
C ALA A 385 -2.06 12.91 5.74
N GLY A 386 -2.81 13.80 6.41
CA GLY A 386 -2.27 14.64 7.49
C GLY A 386 -2.02 16.09 7.10
N VAL A 387 -2.29 16.47 5.85
CA VAL A 387 -2.22 17.87 5.39
C VAL A 387 -3.65 18.43 5.28
N PRO A 388 -4.03 19.41 6.10
CA PRO A 388 -5.39 19.99 6.08
C PRO A 388 -5.69 20.64 4.73
N VAL A 389 -6.93 20.43 4.23
CA VAL A 389 -7.30 20.94 2.90
C VAL A 389 -7.85 22.35 2.89
N GLY A 390 -8.21 22.86 4.06
CA GLY A 390 -8.65 24.24 4.19
C GLY A 390 -9.87 24.58 3.37
N SER A 391 -9.89 25.78 2.81
CA SER A 391 -11.01 26.29 1.99
C SER A 391 -11.37 25.43 0.79
N ALA A 392 -10.48 24.51 0.37
CA ALA A 392 -10.81 23.51 -0.65
C ALA A 392 -11.93 22.54 -0.19
N PHE A 393 -12.31 22.56 1.08
CA PHE A 393 -13.44 21.78 1.57
C PHE A 393 -14.79 22.49 1.38
N LYS A 394 -14.81 23.83 1.29
CA LYS A 394 -16.05 24.63 1.18
C LYS A 394 -16.97 24.27 0.02
N PRO A 395 -16.46 23.88 -1.17
CA PRO A 395 -17.34 23.43 -2.26
C PRO A 395 -18.19 22.21 -1.89
N PHE A 396 -17.69 21.29 -1.03
CA PHE A 396 -18.51 20.18 -0.54
C PHE A 396 -19.60 20.65 0.43
N VAL A 397 -19.32 21.69 1.24
CA VAL A 397 -20.33 22.31 2.11
C VAL A 397 -21.42 22.97 1.28
N LEU A 398 -21.03 23.73 0.23
CA LEU A 398 -21.99 24.35 -0.70
C LEU A 398 -22.81 23.30 -1.43
N ALA A 399 -22.18 22.25 -1.96
CA ALA A 399 -22.88 21.16 -2.61
C ALA A 399 -23.88 20.47 -1.68
N ALA A 400 -23.50 20.21 -0.42
CA ALA A 400 -24.41 19.65 0.58
C ALA A 400 -25.59 20.57 0.86
N ALA A 401 -25.36 21.89 0.85
CA ALA A 401 -26.40 22.89 1.03
C ALA A 401 -27.40 22.89 -0.12
N LEU A 402 -26.91 22.89 -1.35
CA LEU A 402 -27.75 22.86 -2.54
C LEU A 402 -28.48 21.52 -2.69
N GLN A 403 -27.86 20.41 -2.30
CA GLN A 403 -28.44 19.06 -2.39
C GLN A 403 -29.50 18.77 -1.33
N HIS A 404 -29.29 19.24 -0.10
CA HIS A 404 -30.07 18.81 1.07
C HIS A 404 -30.75 19.96 1.82
N GLY A 405 -30.49 21.21 1.43
CA GLY A 405 -31.08 22.39 2.03
C GLY A 405 -32.38 22.74 1.33
N ASP A 406 -33.51 22.66 2.02
CA ASP A 406 -34.80 23.05 1.49
C ASP A 406 -34.80 24.51 1.01
N GLY A 407 -34.96 24.74 -0.30
CA GLY A 407 -35.01 26.06 -0.93
C GLY A 407 -33.70 26.88 -0.87
N ILE A 408 -32.57 26.26 -0.54
CA ILE A 408 -31.25 26.91 -0.61
C ILE A 408 -30.77 26.92 -2.08
N THR A 409 -30.34 28.10 -2.54
CA THR A 409 -29.79 28.32 -3.86
C THR A 409 -28.47 29.09 -3.76
N LEU A 410 -27.78 29.29 -4.88
CA LEU A 410 -26.55 30.10 -4.94
C LEU A 410 -26.78 31.55 -4.54
N ASP A 411 -28.02 32.05 -4.68
CA ASP A 411 -28.42 33.42 -4.31
C ASP A 411 -28.85 33.54 -2.85
N SER A 412 -29.00 32.44 -2.11
CA SER A 412 -29.21 32.47 -0.66
C SER A 412 -27.99 33.05 0.04
N GLY A 413 -28.21 33.71 1.19
CA GLY A 413 -27.14 34.34 1.95
C GLY A 413 -27.56 34.59 3.41
N TYR A 414 -26.63 35.08 4.21
CA TYR A 414 -26.89 35.39 5.62
C TYR A 414 -27.08 36.90 5.85
N ASP A 415 -28.11 37.26 6.59
CA ASP A 415 -28.30 38.63 7.04
C ASP A 415 -27.33 38.99 8.20
N ASN A 416 -27.40 40.26 8.67
CA ASN A 416 -26.56 40.74 9.75
C ASN A 416 -26.82 40.05 11.11
N GLU A 417 -27.97 39.40 11.23
CA GLU A 417 -28.38 38.66 12.44
C GLU A 417 -28.01 37.19 12.35
N GLY A 418 -27.35 36.76 11.26
CA GLY A 418 -26.93 35.38 11.03
C GLY A 418 -28.07 34.45 10.63
N ARG A 419 -29.20 34.97 10.14
CA ARG A 419 -30.31 34.16 9.60
C ARG A 419 -30.11 33.89 8.11
N LEU A 420 -30.33 32.65 7.71
CA LEU A 420 -30.25 32.25 6.30
C LEU A 420 -31.48 32.78 5.54
N ILE A 421 -31.26 33.67 4.60
CA ILE A 421 -32.28 34.18 3.68
C ILE A 421 -32.22 33.34 2.41
N LYS A 422 -33.29 32.61 2.11
CA LYS A 422 -33.41 31.71 0.97
C LYS A 422 -33.90 32.47 -0.26
N GLY A 423 -33.29 32.20 -1.41
CA GLY A 423 -33.83 32.59 -2.71
C GLY A 423 -33.95 34.11 -2.96
N VAL A 424 -33.06 34.90 -2.41
CA VAL A 424 -33.05 36.34 -2.67
C VAL A 424 -32.43 36.59 -4.04
N PRO A 425 -33.18 37.14 -5.03
CA PRO A 425 -32.57 37.58 -6.29
C PRO A 425 -31.55 38.67 -5.93
N TYR A 426 -30.33 38.54 -6.49
CA TYR A 426 -29.36 39.63 -6.46
C TYR A 426 -29.93 40.85 -7.19
N MET A 427 -30.56 41.74 -6.47
CA MET A 427 -30.86 43.07 -6.97
C MET A 427 -29.69 43.96 -6.56
N ALA A 428 -28.83 44.27 -7.51
CA ALA A 428 -27.97 45.44 -7.39
C ALA A 428 -28.91 46.66 -7.28
N VAL A 429 -29.13 47.10 -6.07
CA VAL A 429 -29.83 48.36 -5.81
C VAL A 429 -28.86 49.46 -6.25
N PRO A 430 -29.12 50.22 -7.30
CA PRO A 430 -28.32 51.39 -7.62
C PRO A 430 -28.33 52.29 -6.39
N ALA A 431 -27.18 52.81 -5.98
CA ALA A 431 -27.13 53.86 -4.98
C ALA A 431 -28.04 55.00 -5.47
N LEU A 432 -29.13 55.24 -4.72
CA LEU A 432 -30.06 56.31 -5.04
C LEU A 432 -29.27 57.63 -5.03
N PRO A 433 -29.28 58.43 -6.08
CA PRO A 433 -28.65 59.74 -6.07
C PRO A 433 -29.41 60.61 -5.05
N GLY A 434 -28.75 61.02 -3.98
CA GLY A 434 -29.31 61.92 -2.98
C GLY A 434 -29.50 61.38 -1.57
N ALA A 435 -28.99 60.23 -1.23
CA ALA A 435 -29.00 59.70 0.13
C ALA A 435 -28.13 60.56 1.06
N GLY A 436 -28.73 61.29 2.00
CA GLY A 436 -28.04 62.11 3.00
C GLY A 436 -27.36 61.27 4.07
N PRO A 437 -26.44 61.85 4.87
CA PRO A 437 -25.75 61.16 5.93
C PRO A 437 -26.75 60.75 7.02
N GLY A 438 -27.04 59.45 7.13
CA GLY A 438 -27.94 58.87 8.13
C GLY A 438 -28.90 57.79 7.61
N GLN A 439 -28.92 57.47 6.32
CA GLN A 439 -29.73 56.37 5.82
C GLN A 439 -29.09 55.01 6.11
N VAL A 440 -29.91 54.16 6.75
CA VAL A 440 -29.57 52.76 7.04
C VAL A 440 -29.21 52.06 5.73
N MET A 441 -27.95 51.71 5.58
CA MET A 441 -27.58 50.77 4.54
C MET A 441 -28.28 49.45 4.81
N VAL A 442 -29.27 49.12 4.03
CA VAL A 442 -29.80 47.77 3.98
C VAL A 442 -28.69 46.92 3.34
N THR A 443 -27.89 46.30 4.18
CA THR A 443 -26.88 45.37 3.72
C THR A 443 -27.60 44.15 3.16
N THR A 444 -27.62 44.03 1.84
CA THR A 444 -28.11 42.82 1.19
C THR A 444 -27.23 41.64 1.61
N PRO A 445 -27.84 40.49 1.94
CA PRO A 445 -27.06 39.28 2.28
C PRO A 445 -26.06 38.96 1.18
N THR A 446 -24.83 38.63 1.54
CA THR A 446 -23.83 38.15 0.56
C THR A 446 -24.26 36.81 0.03
N PRO A 447 -24.51 36.65 -1.29
CA PRO A 447 -24.91 35.37 -1.87
C PRO A 447 -23.88 34.26 -1.61
N LEU A 448 -24.33 33.01 -1.45
CA LEU A 448 -23.45 31.85 -1.20
C LEU A 448 -22.39 31.68 -2.30
N ARG A 449 -22.74 32.00 -3.57
CA ARG A 449 -21.76 32.03 -4.68
C ARG A 449 -20.61 33.00 -4.39
N GLU A 450 -20.95 34.21 -3.95
CA GLU A 450 -19.97 35.24 -3.65
C GLU A 450 -19.18 34.93 -2.37
N ALA A 451 -19.85 34.36 -1.37
CA ALA A 451 -19.21 33.88 -0.14
C ALA A 451 -18.17 32.78 -0.44
N LEU A 452 -18.41 31.89 -1.42
CA LEU A 452 -17.42 30.91 -1.85
C LEU A 452 -16.23 31.58 -2.55
N VAL A 453 -16.50 32.48 -3.49
CA VAL A 453 -15.47 33.24 -4.23
C VAL A 453 -14.59 34.07 -3.30
N ASN A 454 -15.17 34.62 -2.24
CA ASN A 454 -14.48 35.42 -1.21
C ASN A 454 -13.93 34.55 -0.06
N SER A 455 -14.19 33.25 -0.11
CA SER A 455 -13.75 32.29 0.91
C SER A 455 -14.21 32.63 2.34
N SER A 456 -15.47 33.08 2.50
CA SER A 456 -16.03 33.50 3.79
C SER A 456 -16.07 32.38 4.81
N HIS A 457 -15.29 32.50 5.89
CA HIS A 457 -15.24 31.51 6.97
C HIS A 457 -16.56 31.51 7.77
N ALA A 458 -17.04 32.68 8.14
CA ALA A 458 -18.27 32.83 8.93
C ALA A 458 -19.47 32.20 8.24
N THR A 459 -19.66 32.51 6.94
CA THR A 459 -20.76 31.96 6.14
C THR A 459 -20.70 30.44 6.08
N PHE A 460 -19.54 29.84 5.79
CA PHE A 460 -19.43 28.39 5.63
C PHE A 460 -19.48 27.63 6.96
N THR A 461 -19.01 28.23 8.06
CA THR A 461 -19.19 27.67 9.40
C THR A 461 -20.69 27.61 9.74
N GLN A 462 -21.42 28.70 9.52
CA GLN A 462 -22.85 28.77 9.82
C GLN A 462 -23.64 27.85 8.86
N LEU A 463 -23.35 27.87 7.57
CA LEU A 463 -23.99 27.01 6.56
C LEU A 463 -23.86 25.53 6.90
N GLY A 464 -22.64 25.09 7.26
CA GLY A 464 -22.41 23.71 7.68
C GLY A 464 -23.21 23.31 8.92
N LYS A 465 -23.36 24.23 9.88
CA LYS A 465 -24.19 24.05 11.07
C LYS A 465 -25.67 23.92 10.71
N ASP A 466 -26.19 24.83 9.88
CA ASP A 466 -27.62 24.91 9.55
C ASP A 466 -28.11 23.72 8.72
N ILE A 467 -27.24 23.20 7.84
CA ILE A 467 -27.52 22.00 7.04
C ILE A 467 -27.32 20.72 7.84
N GLY A 468 -26.44 20.75 8.81
CA GLY A 468 -25.99 19.63 9.61
C GLY A 468 -24.70 19.01 9.08
N LEU A 469 -23.66 19.01 9.89
CA LEU A 469 -22.32 18.53 9.55
C LEU A 469 -22.28 17.08 9.04
N LYS A 470 -23.26 16.25 9.46
CA LYS A 470 -23.38 14.87 8.98
C LYS A 470 -23.70 14.82 7.49
N LYS A 471 -24.61 15.65 7.00
CA LYS A 471 -24.95 15.74 5.56
C LYS A 471 -23.76 16.23 4.74
N VAL A 472 -22.98 17.18 5.27
CA VAL A 472 -21.74 17.64 4.65
C VAL A 472 -20.71 16.50 4.56
N LYS A 473 -20.55 15.71 5.63
CA LYS A 473 -19.68 14.52 5.63
C LYS A 473 -20.15 13.49 4.60
N GLU A 474 -21.43 13.16 4.58
CA GLU A 474 -22.03 12.19 3.65
C GLU A 474 -21.79 12.58 2.19
N LEU A 475 -21.96 13.86 1.85
CA LEU A 475 -21.68 14.36 0.51
C LEU A 475 -20.18 14.27 0.17
N ALA A 476 -19.30 14.65 1.10
CA ALA A 476 -17.85 14.56 0.89
C ALA A 476 -17.39 13.12 0.67
N VAL A 477 -17.95 12.15 1.41
CA VAL A 477 -17.71 10.71 1.21
C VAL A 477 -18.27 10.25 -0.14
N SER A 478 -19.47 10.66 -0.50
CA SER A 478 -20.08 10.35 -1.81
C SER A 478 -19.23 10.88 -2.96
N ALA A 479 -18.65 12.07 -2.81
CA ALA A 479 -17.70 12.66 -3.74
C ALA A 479 -16.34 11.94 -3.77
N GLY A 480 -16.02 11.02 -2.84
CA GLY A 480 -14.84 10.17 -2.89
C GLY A 480 -13.80 10.38 -1.80
N LEU A 481 -14.06 11.25 -0.83
CA LEU A 481 -13.16 11.38 0.31
C LEU A 481 -13.33 10.19 1.25
N HIS A 482 -12.23 9.68 1.79
CA HIS A 482 -12.27 8.59 2.76
C HIS A 482 -12.66 9.08 4.13
N GLU A 483 -13.55 8.38 4.82
CA GLU A 483 -13.97 8.74 6.19
C GLU A 483 -12.81 8.93 7.16
N GLU A 484 -11.78 8.10 7.04
CA GLU A 484 -10.58 8.14 7.89
C GLU A 484 -9.78 9.45 7.75
N SER A 485 -9.92 10.14 6.61
CA SER A 485 -9.28 11.43 6.35
C SER A 485 -10.14 12.63 6.76
N LEU A 486 -11.41 12.39 7.15
CA LEU A 486 -12.32 13.44 7.56
C LEU A 486 -12.15 13.75 9.04
N ALA A 487 -12.14 15.05 9.36
CA ALA A 487 -12.01 15.54 10.72
C ALA A 487 -13.27 15.27 11.56
N ARG A 488 -13.18 15.53 12.86
CA ARG A 488 -14.32 15.50 13.77
C ARG A 488 -15.40 16.50 13.31
N LEU A 489 -16.66 16.13 13.52
CA LEU A 489 -17.81 16.98 13.17
C LEU A 489 -17.98 18.08 14.23
N ASP A 490 -17.19 19.12 14.14
CA ASP A 490 -17.24 20.32 14.96
C ASP A 490 -17.33 21.60 14.09
N LYS A 491 -17.33 22.76 14.71
CA LYS A 491 -17.46 24.07 14.02
C LYS A 491 -16.37 24.34 12.99
N SER A 492 -15.22 23.67 13.08
CA SER A 492 -14.08 23.84 12.15
C SER A 492 -14.15 22.87 10.96
N PHE A 493 -14.97 21.83 11.03
CA PHE A 493 -15.13 20.83 9.96
C PHE A 493 -15.45 21.45 8.60
N PRO A 494 -16.41 22.40 8.47
CA PRO A 494 -16.72 23.06 7.19
C PRO A 494 -15.58 23.91 6.63
N LEU A 495 -14.61 24.25 7.46
CA LEU A 495 -13.44 25.05 7.08
C LEU A 495 -12.27 24.21 6.57
N GLY A 496 -12.40 22.87 6.55
CA GLY A 496 -11.41 21.98 5.92
C GLY A 496 -10.29 21.55 6.85
N THR A 497 -10.59 21.24 8.10
CA THR A 497 -9.67 20.56 9.02
C THR A 497 -9.40 19.10 8.63
N SER A 498 -10.16 18.56 7.68
CA SER A 498 -9.96 17.23 7.09
C SER A 498 -8.66 17.17 6.29
N THR A 499 -8.06 15.97 6.20
CA THR A 499 -6.71 15.76 5.66
C THR A 499 -6.63 14.71 4.54
N PRO A 500 -7.50 14.73 3.52
CA PRO A 500 -7.37 13.83 2.38
C PRO A 500 -6.12 14.14 1.54
N SER A 501 -5.62 13.13 0.82
CA SER A 501 -4.46 13.28 -0.05
C SER A 501 -4.78 14.08 -1.33
N ALA A 502 -3.75 14.58 -2.04
CA ALA A 502 -3.93 15.30 -3.30
C ALA A 502 -4.59 14.42 -4.37
N VAL A 503 -4.27 13.12 -4.42
CA VAL A 503 -4.95 12.17 -5.31
C VAL A 503 -6.45 12.12 -5.02
N ARG A 504 -6.84 12.07 -3.73
CA ARG A 504 -8.25 12.02 -3.32
C ARG A 504 -8.98 13.32 -3.57
N MET A 505 -8.32 14.46 -3.35
CA MET A 505 -8.92 15.77 -3.63
C MET A 505 -9.10 15.98 -5.13
N ALA A 506 -8.11 15.62 -5.97
CA ALA A 506 -8.26 15.69 -7.41
C ALA A 506 -9.41 14.81 -7.89
N ASP A 507 -9.53 13.58 -7.38
CA ASP A 507 -10.62 12.67 -7.72
C ASP A 507 -12.00 13.22 -7.29
N ALA A 508 -12.13 13.66 -6.04
CA ALA A 508 -13.39 14.17 -5.51
C ALA A 508 -13.92 15.39 -6.30
N TYR A 509 -13.01 16.24 -6.77
CA TYR A 509 -13.37 17.39 -7.60
C TYR A 509 -13.78 17.01 -9.03
N THR A 510 -13.46 15.80 -9.52
CA THR A 510 -13.98 15.34 -10.82
C THR A 510 -15.51 15.29 -10.82
N ALA A 511 -16.14 15.05 -9.67
CA ALA A 511 -17.60 15.05 -9.56
C ALA A 511 -18.22 16.40 -9.95
N PHE A 512 -17.56 17.53 -9.59
CA PHE A 512 -18.05 18.85 -9.96
C PHE A 512 -17.92 19.13 -11.49
N SER A 513 -16.89 18.59 -12.12
CA SER A 513 -16.63 18.80 -13.56
C SER A 513 -17.21 17.72 -14.47
N ASN A 514 -17.95 16.77 -13.91
CA ASN A 514 -18.49 15.61 -14.62
C ASN A 514 -19.95 15.32 -14.22
N ASP A 515 -20.79 16.37 -14.18
CA ASP A 515 -22.23 16.28 -13.90
C ASP A 515 -22.59 15.45 -12.65
N GLY A 516 -21.80 15.54 -11.62
CA GLY A 516 -21.97 14.78 -10.39
C GLY A 516 -21.57 13.32 -10.47
N MET A 517 -20.98 12.87 -11.57
CA MET A 517 -20.51 11.49 -11.76
C MET A 517 -19.02 11.35 -11.45
N ARG A 518 -18.62 10.25 -10.82
CA ARG A 518 -17.23 9.92 -10.53
C ARG A 518 -16.96 8.42 -10.45
N ALA A 519 -15.72 8.04 -10.53
CA ALA A 519 -15.23 6.71 -10.12
C ALA A 519 -14.15 6.85 -9.05
N ASP A 520 -13.89 5.80 -8.27
CA ASP A 520 -12.73 5.81 -7.37
C ASP A 520 -11.42 5.90 -8.16
N PRO A 521 -10.38 6.59 -7.64
CA PRO A 521 -9.12 6.71 -8.36
C PRO A 521 -8.49 5.34 -8.60
N TRP A 522 -8.09 5.13 -9.84
CA TRP A 522 -7.49 3.89 -10.30
C TRP A 522 -6.26 4.16 -11.18
N SER A 523 -5.32 3.22 -11.17
CA SER A 523 -4.01 3.43 -11.79
C SER A 523 -3.51 2.28 -12.65
N VAL A 524 -4.25 1.16 -12.75
CA VAL A 524 -3.86 -0.01 -13.55
C VAL A 524 -5.00 -0.40 -14.49
N THR A 525 -4.70 -0.37 -15.80
CA THR A 525 -5.66 -0.71 -16.86
C THR A 525 -5.80 -2.21 -17.03
N ARG A 526 -4.67 -2.92 -16.98
CA ARG A 526 -4.59 -4.39 -17.05
C ARG A 526 -3.31 -4.88 -16.40
N MET A 527 -3.36 -6.11 -15.96
CA MET A 527 -2.22 -6.82 -15.41
C MET A 527 -2.19 -8.23 -15.97
N THR A 528 -1.00 -8.73 -16.33
CA THR A 528 -0.83 -10.13 -16.74
C THR A 528 0.30 -10.75 -15.94
N ARG A 529 0.26 -12.10 -15.79
CA ARG A 529 1.34 -12.90 -15.23
C ARG A 529 1.61 -14.05 -16.17
N ASP A 530 2.85 -14.19 -16.61
CA ASP A 530 3.27 -15.24 -17.53
C ASP A 530 2.43 -15.32 -18.82
N GLY A 531 1.84 -14.18 -19.25
CA GLY A 531 0.95 -14.06 -20.40
C GLY A 531 -0.55 -14.17 -20.09
N GLU A 532 -0.93 -14.72 -18.93
CA GLU A 532 -2.32 -14.82 -18.49
C GLU A 532 -2.81 -13.55 -17.82
N ALA A 533 -4.08 -13.21 -18.00
CA ALA A 533 -4.69 -12.04 -17.39
C ALA A 533 -4.89 -12.25 -15.89
N VAL A 534 -4.53 -11.24 -15.09
CA VAL A 534 -4.92 -11.16 -13.68
C VAL A 534 -6.24 -10.39 -13.62
N GLU A 535 -7.27 -11.01 -13.06
CA GLU A 535 -8.61 -10.44 -12.98
C GLU A 535 -8.70 -9.25 -12.00
N GLY A 536 -9.76 -8.45 -12.14
CA GLY A 536 -10.09 -7.35 -11.23
C GLY A 536 -9.52 -6.00 -11.65
N PHE A 537 -8.86 -5.90 -12.81
CA PHE A 537 -8.34 -4.65 -13.38
C PHE A 537 -9.17 -4.20 -14.58
N GLY A 538 -9.17 -2.90 -14.82
CA GLY A 538 -9.91 -2.24 -15.88
C GLY A 538 -10.57 -0.96 -15.40
N LYS A 539 -11.25 -0.29 -16.32
CA LYS A 539 -11.95 0.96 -16.04
C LYS A 539 -13.15 0.68 -15.11
N PRO A 540 -13.24 1.33 -13.92
CA PRO A 540 -14.39 1.20 -13.05
C PRO A 540 -15.61 1.93 -13.63
N GLU A 541 -16.79 1.53 -13.21
CA GLU A 541 -18.03 2.23 -13.53
C GLU A 541 -18.12 3.56 -12.80
N LEU A 542 -18.69 4.55 -13.49
CA LEU A 542 -19.03 5.83 -12.89
C LEU A 542 -20.26 5.68 -12.00
N ARG A 543 -20.23 6.33 -10.84
CA ARG A 543 -21.37 6.41 -9.93
C ARG A 543 -21.73 7.85 -9.64
N ARG A 544 -22.98 8.10 -9.36
CA ARG A 544 -23.47 9.43 -9.00
C ARG A 544 -23.05 9.77 -7.56
N ALA A 545 -22.36 10.89 -7.42
CA ALA A 545 -21.94 11.45 -6.13
C ALA A 545 -22.89 12.53 -5.63
N MET A 546 -23.48 13.32 -6.56
CA MET A 546 -24.43 14.38 -6.30
C MET A 546 -25.28 14.65 -7.55
N ASP A 547 -26.33 15.44 -7.42
CA ASP A 547 -27.17 15.82 -8.54
C ASP A 547 -26.39 16.67 -9.55
N ALA A 548 -26.69 16.47 -10.87
CA ALA A 548 -25.99 17.17 -11.93
C ALA A 548 -26.13 18.70 -11.82
N LEU A 549 -27.30 19.20 -11.44
CA LEU A 549 -27.52 20.64 -11.25
C LEU A 549 -26.66 21.19 -10.13
N VAL A 550 -26.59 20.46 -8.99
CA VAL A 550 -25.73 20.84 -7.86
C VAL A 550 -24.26 20.88 -8.26
N ALA A 551 -23.80 19.84 -8.98
CA ALA A 551 -22.42 19.79 -9.48
C ALA A 551 -22.11 20.98 -10.38
N ASN A 552 -22.98 21.29 -11.34
CA ASN A 552 -22.82 22.38 -12.28
C ASN A 552 -22.87 23.76 -11.62
N ASP A 553 -23.73 23.96 -10.62
CA ASP A 553 -23.82 25.19 -9.85
C ASP A 553 -22.53 25.46 -9.08
N VAL A 554 -22.01 24.44 -8.39
CA VAL A 554 -20.72 24.54 -7.71
C VAL A 554 -19.59 24.76 -8.73
N ASN A 555 -19.59 24.03 -9.84
CA ASN A 555 -18.61 24.16 -10.90
C ASN A 555 -18.53 25.58 -11.48
N ASN A 556 -19.69 26.17 -11.78
CA ASN A 556 -19.77 27.54 -12.29
C ASN A 556 -19.25 28.55 -11.27
N THR A 557 -19.56 28.35 -9.99
CA THR A 557 -19.06 29.20 -8.90
C THR A 557 -17.53 29.08 -8.75
N LEU A 558 -16.99 27.87 -8.90
CA LEU A 558 -15.54 27.64 -8.92
C LEU A 558 -14.88 28.32 -10.14
N GLY A 559 -15.57 28.40 -11.29
CA GLY A 559 -15.12 29.16 -12.45
C GLY A 559 -14.96 30.65 -12.17
N MET A 560 -15.90 31.25 -11.42
CA MET A 560 -15.78 32.65 -10.96
C MET A 560 -14.59 32.85 -10.04
N LEU A 561 -14.34 31.90 -9.12
CA LEU A 561 -13.18 31.91 -8.24
C LEU A 561 -11.88 31.85 -9.03
N ALA A 562 -11.83 30.99 -10.03
CA ALA A 562 -10.68 30.86 -10.91
C ALA A 562 -10.32 32.18 -11.61
N TRP A 563 -11.32 32.79 -12.21
CA TRP A 563 -11.16 34.06 -12.89
C TRP A 563 -10.63 35.17 -11.96
N LYS A 564 -11.13 35.21 -10.72
CA LYS A 564 -10.69 36.15 -9.70
C LYS A 564 -9.22 35.92 -9.28
N ARG A 565 -8.78 34.66 -9.19
CA ARG A 565 -7.46 34.27 -8.67
C ARG A 565 -6.34 34.31 -9.69
N LEU A 566 -6.62 33.92 -10.93
CA LEU A 566 -5.60 33.86 -12.01
C LEU A 566 -5.44 35.19 -12.78
N GLY A 567 -6.32 36.16 -12.54
CA GLY A 567 -6.27 37.47 -13.16
C GLY A 567 -6.78 37.54 -14.60
N ARG A 568 -6.92 38.76 -15.14
CA ARG A 568 -7.44 39.01 -16.50
C ARG A 568 -6.48 38.64 -17.64
N ASP A 569 -5.19 38.45 -17.32
CA ASP A 569 -4.16 38.11 -18.31
C ASP A 569 -4.17 36.64 -18.70
N GLY A 570 -5.16 35.90 -18.19
CA GLY A 570 -5.29 34.48 -18.32
C GLY A 570 -5.68 34.04 -19.74
N LYS A 571 -4.71 33.71 -20.55
CA LYS A 571 -4.89 32.78 -21.68
C LYS A 571 -5.53 31.45 -21.26
N LEU A 572 -5.75 31.26 -19.96
CA LEU A 572 -6.25 30.03 -19.32
C LEU A 572 -7.65 30.13 -18.75
N ALA A 573 -8.16 31.31 -18.49
CA ALA A 573 -9.31 31.48 -17.60
C ALA A 573 -10.68 31.28 -18.23
N ALA A 574 -10.80 31.25 -19.55
CA ALA A 574 -12.10 31.51 -20.16
C ALA A 574 -12.86 30.28 -20.65
N SER A 575 -12.21 29.13 -20.81
CA SER A 575 -12.87 28.02 -21.49
C SER A 575 -12.97 26.69 -20.73
N ASP A 576 -12.16 26.49 -19.71
CA ASP A 576 -11.92 25.12 -19.27
C ASP A 576 -12.17 24.83 -17.80
N GLY A 577 -12.73 25.77 -17.02
CA GLY A 577 -13.28 25.42 -15.73
C GLY A 577 -12.37 25.62 -14.55
N PRO A 578 -12.83 25.28 -13.45
CA PRO A 578 -12.81 25.95 -12.17
C PRO A 578 -11.85 25.42 -11.16
N MET A 579 -11.80 26.12 -10.07
CA MET A 579 -10.86 25.89 -9.04
C MET A 579 -11.28 26.18 -7.66
N ALA A 580 -10.66 25.67 -6.67
CA ALA A 580 -10.81 26.15 -5.33
C ALA A 580 -9.55 25.96 -4.56
N ALA A 581 -9.17 26.85 -3.76
CA ALA A 581 -8.57 26.67 -2.45
C ALA A 581 -7.73 27.83 -2.03
N ASP A 582 -7.99 28.30 -0.86
CA ASP A 582 -7.15 29.19 -0.13
C ASP A 582 -6.19 28.46 0.80
N ASP A 583 -5.20 29.19 1.24
CA ASP A 583 -4.45 28.87 2.43
C ASP A 583 -5.37 28.79 3.63
N LEU A 584 -5.21 27.79 4.46
CA LEU A 584 -5.88 27.74 5.71
C LEU A 584 -5.00 27.30 6.84
N SER A 585 -5.15 28.02 7.92
CA SER A 585 -4.85 27.50 9.22
C SER A 585 -5.83 26.38 9.54
N ALA A 586 -5.40 25.14 9.50
CA ALA A 586 -6.13 24.08 10.12
C ALA A 586 -6.00 24.27 11.63
N GLY A 587 -7.07 24.63 12.24
CA GLY A 587 -7.13 24.83 13.68
C GLY A 587 -7.29 26.28 14.05
N ALA A 588 -8.35 26.91 13.57
CA ALA A 588 -8.97 28.02 14.25
C ALA A 588 -9.62 27.52 15.55
N THR A 589 -8.83 26.97 16.45
CA THR A 589 -9.13 26.80 17.86
C THR A 589 -8.00 27.45 18.63
N GLY A 590 -8.01 28.76 18.59
CA GLY A 590 -7.47 29.69 19.57
C GLY A 590 -6.09 29.40 20.11
N GLU A 591 -5.01 29.45 19.38
CA GLU A 591 -3.66 29.84 19.83
C GLU A 591 -2.59 29.70 18.73
N ASP A 592 -2.87 29.06 17.59
CA ASP A 592 -1.89 28.92 16.50
C ASP A 592 -2.56 29.19 15.13
N ASP A 593 -2.78 30.47 14.81
CA ASP A 593 -3.23 30.96 13.50
C ASP A 593 -2.17 30.78 12.39
N ARG A 594 -1.29 29.79 12.54
CA ARG A 594 -0.26 29.50 11.55
C ARG A 594 -0.84 28.65 10.44
N MET A 595 -0.90 29.19 9.24
CA MET A 595 -1.21 28.43 8.03
C MET A 595 -0.31 27.20 7.94
N LYS A 596 -0.90 26.00 7.88
CA LYS A 596 -0.15 24.74 7.86
C LYS A 596 0.02 24.17 6.46
N SER A 597 -0.78 24.63 5.52
CA SER A 597 -0.80 24.15 4.14
C SER A 597 -1.31 25.22 3.19
N ALA A 598 -1.02 25.03 1.91
CA ALA A 598 -1.56 25.80 0.82
C ALA A 598 -2.05 24.84 -0.25
N TRP A 599 -3.27 25.03 -0.76
CA TRP A 599 -3.90 24.17 -1.74
C TRP A 599 -4.43 24.95 -2.93
N PHE A 600 -4.40 24.28 -4.07
CA PHE A 600 -5.12 24.72 -5.27
C PHE A 600 -5.59 23.48 -6.04
N ILE A 601 -6.87 23.48 -6.41
CA ILE A 601 -7.45 22.41 -7.22
C ILE A 601 -8.15 23.05 -8.39
N GLY A 602 -7.72 22.66 -9.59
CA GLY A 602 -8.28 23.18 -10.81
C GLY A 602 -8.49 22.07 -11.83
N HIS A 603 -9.41 22.29 -12.77
CA HIS A 603 -9.59 21.36 -13.86
C HIS A 603 -9.56 22.07 -15.23
N THR A 604 -9.11 21.33 -16.22
CA THR A 604 -9.27 21.58 -17.64
C THR A 604 -10.17 20.49 -18.20
N LYS A 605 -10.52 20.55 -19.47
CA LYS A 605 -11.41 19.58 -20.11
C LYS A 605 -10.94 18.13 -19.83
N GLY A 606 -11.68 17.44 -18.98
CA GLY A 606 -11.46 16.03 -18.64
C GLY A 606 -10.28 15.71 -17.71
N LEU A 607 -9.62 16.71 -17.12
CA LEU A 607 -8.49 16.51 -16.20
C LEU A 607 -8.57 17.48 -15.01
N THR A 608 -8.64 16.92 -13.81
CA THR A 608 -8.61 17.66 -12.54
C THR A 608 -7.26 17.49 -11.88
N THR A 609 -6.64 18.59 -11.45
CA THR A 609 -5.31 18.57 -10.81
C THR A 609 -5.38 19.27 -9.47
N ALA A 610 -4.98 18.57 -8.41
CA ALA A 610 -4.78 19.11 -7.08
C ALA A 610 -3.29 19.31 -6.81
N VAL A 611 -2.94 20.47 -6.26
CA VAL A 611 -1.59 20.82 -5.82
C VAL A 611 -1.66 21.21 -4.35
N THR A 612 -0.86 20.58 -3.52
CA THR A 612 -0.69 20.90 -2.11
C THR A 612 0.74 21.29 -1.82
N MET A 613 0.91 22.21 -0.89
CA MET A 613 2.20 22.68 -0.41
C MET A 613 2.14 22.84 1.11
N PHE A 614 3.16 22.35 1.80
CA PHE A 614 3.23 22.36 3.26
C PHE A 614 4.69 22.34 3.71
N ARG A 615 4.95 22.51 5.00
CA ARG A 615 6.29 22.41 5.58
C ARG A 615 6.35 21.31 6.62
N SER A 616 7.34 20.42 6.51
CA SER A 616 7.55 19.32 7.45
C SER A 616 9.04 19.06 7.63
N LYS A 617 9.52 19.03 8.87
CA LYS A 617 10.91 18.62 9.15
C LYS A 617 11.06 17.12 8.88
N PRO A 618 12.18 16.69 8.27
CA PRO A 618 12.46 15.26 8.12
C PRO A 618 12.36 14.51 9.44
N GLY A 619 11.67 13.36 9.42
CA GLY A 619 11.49 12.50 10.59
C GLY A 619 10.48 12.97 11.64
N THR A 620 9.75 14.07 11.40
CA THR A 620 8.68 14.54 12.29
C THR A 620 7.34 14.61 11.55
N PRO A 621 6.24 14.15 12.16
CA PRO A 621 4.90 14.26 11.56
C PRO A 621 4.31 15.67 11.69
N GLN A 622 4.95 16.57 12.43
CA GLN A 622 4.42 17.89 12.74
C GLN A 622 4.60 18.85 11.57
N LEU A 623 3.50 19.46 11.13
CA LEU A 623 3.51 20.52 10.15
C LEU A 623 3.98 21.84 10.76
N LEU A 624 4.85 22.55 10.03
CA LEU A 624 5.29 23.91 10.35
C LEU A 624 4.36 24.93 9.69
N GLY A 625 4.35 26.17 10.21
CA GLY A 625 3.64 27.28 9.58
C GLY A 625 4.19 27.64 8.20
N MET A 626 3.30 28.04 7.29
CA MET A 626 3.62 28.45 5.92
C MET A 626 3.87 29.96 5.79
N GLN A 627 3.64 30.74 6.85
CA GLN A 627 3.85 32.19 6.83
C GLN A 627 5.29 32.52 6.43
N GLY A 628 5.45 33.50 5.52
CA GLY A 628 6.76 33.96 5.05
C GLY A 628 7.44 33.07 4.01
N VAL A 629 6.88 31.91 3.68
CA VAL A 629 7.40 31.06 2.59
C VAL A 629 7.39 31.84 1.28
N GLY A 630 8.55 31.93 0.61
CA GLY A 630 8.74 32.68 -0.63
C GLY A 630 8.73 34.21 -0.48
N GLY A 631 8.61 34.73 0.76
CA GLY A 631 8.60 36.16 1.08
C GLY A 631 7.40 36.56 1.95
N PRO A 632 7.28 37.84 2.33
CA PRO A 632 6.32 38.27 3.36
C PRO A 632 4.84 37.94 3.08
N ASP A 633 4.44 37.94 1.81
CA ASP A 633 3.01 37.82 1.41
C ASP A 633 2.69 36.55 0.61
N SER A 634 3.57 35.57 0.57
CA SER A 634 3.51 34.54 -0.47
C SER A 634 3.22 33.11 -0.01
N GLY A 635 3.18 32.82 1.29
CA GLY A 635 2.92 31.48 1.83
C GLY A 635 1.46 31.01 1.76
N ARG A 636 0.66 31.57 0.85
CA ARG A 636 -0.78 31.33 0.74
C ARG A 636 -1.15 30.42 -0.42
N GLY A 637 -2.26 29.71 -0.29
CA GLY A 637 -2.81 28.83 -1.31
C GLY A 637 -3.13 29.51 -2.63
N ASN A 638 -3.27 30.82 -2.62
CA ASN A 638 -3.50 31.63 -3.81
C ASN A 638 -2.24 32.10 -4.56
N VAL A 639 -1.05 31.69 -4.13
CA VAL A 639 0.23 32.12 -4.73
C VAL A 639 0.95 30.97 -5.42
N PHE A 640 1.51 30.02 -4.68
CA PHE A 640 2.36 28.97 -5.28
C PHE A 640 1.59 27.83 -5.92
N PRO A 641 0.58 27.21 -5.25
CA PRO A 641 -0.16 26.13 -5.88
C PRO A 641 -0.83 26.53 -7.20
N PRO A 642 -1.47 27.72 -7.35
CA PRO A 642 -2.00 28.18 -8.62
C PRO A 642 -0.93 28.38 -9.70
N ARG A 643 0.26 28.87 -9.33
CA ARG A 643 1.39 29.02 -10.26
C ARG A 643 1.90 27.69 -10.78
N ILE A 644 1.99 26.68 -9.92
CA ILE A 644 2.35 25.31 -10.31
C ILE A 644 1.29 24.76 -11.25
N TRP A 645 0.01 24.88 -10.89
CA TRP A 645 -1.10 24.42 -11.71
C TRP A 645 -1.11 25.11 -13.08
N SER A 646 -1.00 26.44 -13.12
CA SER A 646 -0.94 27.23 -14.35
C SER A 646 0.23 26.81 -15.25
N ALA A 647 1.45 26.71 -14.69
CA ALA A 647 2.63 26.24 -15.43
C ALA A 647 2.46 24.82 -15.98
N TYR A 648 1.77 23.97 -15.25
CA TYR A 648 1.46 22.61 -15.70
C TYR A 648 0.46 22.62 -16.86
N VAL A 649 -0.62 23.38 -16.76
CA VAL A 649 -1.70 23.37 -17.75
C VAL A 649 -1.30 24.12 -19.03
N THR A 650 -0.54 25.23 -18.93
CA THR A 650 -0.07 25.98 -20.11
C THR A 650 0.94 25.25 -20.95
N GLY A 651 1.63 24.30 -20.38
CA GLY A 651 2.58 23.48 -21.12
C GLY A 651 1.93 22.23 -21.75
N MET A 652 0.59 21.98 -21.54
CA MET A 652 -0.15 20.93 -22.23
C MET A 652 -0.55 21.40 -23.62
#